data_8795779bafd24c5f77a284dd63bbdc2d
#
_entry.id   8795779bafd24c5f77a284dd63bbdc2d
#
_cell.length_a   1.000
_cell.length_b   1.000
_cell.length_c   1.000
_cell.angle_alpha   90.00
_cell.angle_beta   90.00
_cell.angle_gamma   90.00
#
_symmetry.space_group_name_H-M   'P 1'
#
loop_
_entity.id
_entity.type
_entity.pdbx_description
1 polymer ?
#
loop_
_entity_poly.entity_id
_entity_poly.type
_entity_poly.pdbx_seq_one_letter_code
_entity_poly.pdbx_strand_id
1 'polypeptide(L)'
;MRPMIARVALPIPLDKQFDYKIPNHLFPIIGGRVSVPFGRQTLTGIVTALVNESEFELDKLKSIKALLDNQPVWPESVYSLLTWCSQFYQYPLGETFANALPSALRKGKTADFATLVEWQLTPSGRDQLMQGFGRAVKQAKVMHMLEHGPVPHQEFIDEEVGSAVLKTLEEKGWIESVEKKPKRQPWPEDLENDQDKPKLNAEQAIAIATVNSQTDFGCFLLEGVTGSGKTEVYLNMIKPILDKGKQALVLVPEIGLTPQTINRFKRRFNVPVEVIHSGLNDSERLNAWLSARDKIAGIVIGTRSALFTPFADLGIIIVDEEHDASYKQQDSLRYHARDVAIMRAHKAQIPVVLGSATPAFETLHNAQIGKYSYLTLTSRAGVALPTTNKVLDVKGEYLESGLSASLIAEMQRHLKAGNQVMLFLNRRGFSPALMCHDCGWTAECKRCDAYYTYHQYSNEMRCHHCGSQQHIVHNCQGCGSANLVTVGVGTEQLEAQLGQLFPEYKTIRIDRDSTRRKGSLESALESIRKGEYQILIGTQMLAKGHHFPGVTLVALLDVDGSLYSSDFRASERLAQLFIQVAGRAGRASKPGEVILQTHHPEHGLLQALLHKDYNHFAQTALAERKQAMLPPYTFMTLFRAEANDTRLVEEFLRQVRHTLESHPLFDQYCMVLGPTPAPLAKRAGKSRWQLILQTQTRSLMQKLLMSAKPAINMLPAAKKVRWSLDIEPQDLS
;
A
#
# COMPACT_ATOMS: atom_id res chain seq x y z
N MET A 1 -14.91 38.92 -21.91
CA MET A 1 -13.51 39.41 -21.74
C MET A 1 -12.59 38.21 -21.58
N ARG A 2 -11.36 38.27 -22.12
CA ARG A 2 -10.35 37.21 -21.91
C ARG A 2 -9.84 37.30 -20.48
N PRO A 3 -9.74 36.19 -19.73
CA PRO A 3 -9.17 36.19 -18.39
C PRO A 3 -7.69 36.63 -18.43
N MET A 4 -7.30 37.48 -17.48
CA MET A 4 -5.93 38.03 -17.42
C MET A 4 -5.04 37.30 -16.42
N ILE A 5 -5.65 36.50 -15.54
CA ILE A 5 -4.98 35.84 -14.40
C ILE A 5 -5.30 34.37 -14.41
N ALA A 6 -4.28 33.54 -14.23
CA ALA A 6 -4.41 32.14 -13.93
C ALA A 6 -4.10 31.88 -12.46
N ARG A 7 -5.02 31.25 -11.77
CA ARG A 7 -4.80 30.74 -10.42
C ARG A 7 -4.16 29.36 -10.51
N VAL A 8 -3.04 29.16 -9.84
CA VAL A 8 -2.17 27.99 -10.02
C VAL A 8 -1.89 27.34 -8.66
N ALA A 9 -2.13 26.03 -8.58
CA ALA A 9 -1.73 25.20 -7.45
C ALA A 9 -0.29 24.72 -7.66
N LEU A 10 0.62 25.06 -6.72
CA LEU A 10 2.04 24.73 -6.78
C LEU A 10 2.41 23.60 -5.83
N PRO A 11 3.41 22.76 -6.17
CA PRO A 11 3.87 21.64 -5.31
C PRO A 11 4.71 22.15 -4.14
N ILE A 12 4.07 22.86 -3.23
CA ILE A 12 4.68 23.44 -2.03
C ILE A 12 3.77 23.19 -0.81
N PRO A 13 4.32 23.09 0.41
CA PRO A 13 3.57 22.77 1.62
C PRO A 13 2.78 23.98 2.17
N LEU A 14 2.09 24.68 1.28
CA LEU A 14 1.24 25.81 1.62
C LEU A 14 -0.19 25.58 1.13
N ASP A 15 -1.14 25.84 2.00
CA ASP A 15 -2.57 25.61 1.75
C ASP A 15 -3.18 26.82 1.04
N LYS A 16 -2.56 27.22 -0.07
CA LYS A 16 -3.03 28.34 -0.91
C LYS A 16 -2.63 28.15 -2.37
N GLN A 17 -3.35 28.83 -3.24
CA GLN A 17 -3.08 28.93 -4.66
C GLN A 17 -2.44 30.29 -4.98
N PHE A 18 -1.79 30.40 -6.13
CA PHE A 18 -1.03 31.58 -6.51
C PHE A 18 -1.53 32.10 -7.84
N ASP A 19 -1.72 33.46 -7.91
CA ASP A 19 -2.18 34.14 -9.09
C ASP A 19 -0.99 34.59 -9.96
N TYR A 20 -1.09 34.35 -11.27
CA TYR A 20 -0.10 34.69 -12.28
C TYR A 20 -0.74 35.40 -13.46
N LYS A 21 -0.09 36.41 -14.02
CA LYS A 21 -0.49 37.08 -15.29
C LYS A 21 -0.44 36.05 -16.43
N ILE A 22 -1.42 36.14 -17.32
CA ILE A 22 -1.45 35.40 -18.56
C ILE A 22 -0.91 36.29 -19.68
N PRO A 23 0.28 36.02 -20.27
CA PRO A 23 0.77 36.70 -21.45
C PRO A 23 -0.20 36.61 -22.63
N ASN A 24 -0.24 37.64 -23.50
CA ASN A 24 -1.21 37.72 -24.60
C ASN A 24 -1.16 36.56 -25.60
N HIS A 25 -0.01 35.90 -25.76
CA HIS A 25 0.22 34.78 -26.67
C HIS A 25 -0.01 33.43 -26.02
N LEU A 26 -0.30 33.35 -24.71
CA LEU A 26 -0.55 32.07 -24.00
C LEU A 26 -2.03 31.90 -23.68
N PHE A 27 -2.53 30.68 -23.83
CA PHE A 27 -3.92 30.29 -23.59
C PHE A 27 -3.96 29.10 -22.61
N PRO A 28 -3.74 29.33 -21.29
CA PRO A 28 -3.80 28.28 -20.31
C PRO A 28 -5.22 27.73 -20.17
N ILE A 29 -5.29 26.45 -19.80
CA ILE A 29 -6.54 25.74 -19.58
C ILE A 29 -6.61 25.22 -18.14
N ILE A 30 -7.81 25.15 -17.56
CA ILE A 30 -8.01 24.55 -16.24
C ILE A 30 -7.63 23.07 -16.31
N GLY A 31 -6.86 22.60 -15.31
CA GLY A 31 -6.31 21.26 -15.27
C GLY A 31 -5.04 21.05 -16.10
N GLY A 32 -4.59 22.06 -16.87
CA GLY A 32 -3.33 22.01 -17.61
C GLY A 32 -2.14 22.43 -16.74
N ARG A 33 -0.95 21.90 -17.07
CA ARG A 33 0.30 22.27 -16.40
C ARG A 33 0.88 23.55 -17.00
N VAL A 34 1.42 24.38 -16.12
CA VAL A 34 2.14 25.60 -16.48
C VAL A 34 3.49 25.67 -15.78
N SER A 35 4.47 26.28 -16.44
CA SER A 35 5.76 26.61 -15.87
C SER A 35 5.71 28.04 -15.33
N VAL A 36 5.94 28.23 -14.05
CA VAL A 36 5.83 29.52 -13.37
C VAL A 36 7.04 29.83 -12.49
N PRO A 37 7.42 31.10 -12.33
CA PRO A 37 8.49 31.52 -11.43
C PRO A 37 7.98 31.56 -9.99
N PHE A 38 8.70 30.88 -9.06
CA PHE A 38 8.41 30.92 -7.63
C PHE A 38 9.71 31.14 -6.84
N GLY A 39 9.84 32.28 -6.16
CA GLY A 39 11.09 32.68 -5.56
C GLY A 39 12.19 32.79 -6.60
N ARG A 40 13.28 32.04 -6.42
CA ARG A 40 14.41 31.91 -7.35
C ARG A 40 14.30 30.68 -8.29
N GLN A 41 13.25 29.88 -8.12
CA GLN A 41 13.06 28.64 -8.88
C GLN A 41 11.95 28.78 -9.91
N THR A 42 11.89 27.85 -10.84
CA THR A 42 10.77 27.66 -11.75
C THR A 42 10.08 26.35 -11.36
N LEU A 43 8.77 26.40 -11.12
CA LEU A 43 7.97 25.24 -10.72
C LEU A 43 6.94 24.89 -11.78
N THR A 44 6.58 23.63 -11.84
CA THR A 44 5.43 23.14 -12.58
C THR A 44 4.20 23.18 -11.68
N GLY A 45 3.19 23.94 -12.06
CA GLY A 45 1.91 24.04 -11.35
C GLY A 45 0.74 23.62 -12.23
N ILE A 46 -0.41 23.41 -11.61
CA ILE A 46 -1.68 23.11 -12.29
C ILE A 46 -2.59 24.33 -12.21
N VAL A 47 -3.14 24.73 -13.35
CA VAL A 47 -4.13 25.81 -13.42
C VAL A 47 -5.45 25.32 -12.83
N THR A 48 -5.95 26.03 -11.83
CA THR A 48 -7.18 25.68 -11.11
C THR A 48 -8.34 26.60 -11.46
N ALA A 49 -8.06 27.84 -11.83
CA ALA A 49 -9.07 28.79 -12.28
C ALA A 49 -8.47 29.85 -13.21
N LEU A 50 -9.31 30.44 -14.05
CA LEU A 50 -9.01 31.59 -14.88
C LEU A 50 -9.92 32.73 -14.43
N VAL A 51 -9.32 33.84 -13.96
CA VAL A 51 -10.05 34.94 -13.31
C VAL A 51 -9.57 36.30 -13.83
N ASN A 52 -10.35 37.36 -13.57
CA ASN A 52 -9.99 38.72 -13.92
C ASN A 52 -9.56 39.55 -12.71
N GLU A 53 -9.81 39.03 -11.49
CA GLU A 53 -9.53 39.72 -10.24
C GLU A 53 -8.56 38.89 -9.37
N SER A 54 -7.69 39.58 -8.65
CA SER A 54 -6.74 39.02 -7.69
C SER A 54 -6.72 39.90 -6.42
N GLU A 55 -6.35 39.31 -5.30
CA GLU A 55 -6.04 40.03 -4.07
C GLU A 55 -4.81 40.96 -4.19
N PHE A 56 -4.01 40.77 -5.25
CA PHE A 56 -2.79 41.53 -5.52
C PHE A 56 -2.97 42.40 -6.73
N GLU A 57 -2.33 43.55 -6.71
CA GLU A 57 -2.24 44.47 -7.89
C GLU A 57 -1.62 43.70 -9.07
N LEU A 58 -2.19 43.89 -10.26
CA LEU A 58 -1.75 43.19 -11.48
C LEU A 58 -0.24 43.38 -11.73
N ASP A 59 0.32 44.56 -11.45
CA ASP A 59 1.74 44.85 -11.69
C ASP A 59 2.69 44.09 -10.77
N LYS A 60 2.21 43.62 -9.63
CA LYS A 60 2.98 42.79 -8.69
C LYS A 60 2.94 41.30 -9.03
N LEU A 61 2.01 40.88 -9.89
CA LEU A 61 1.92 39.50 -10.30
C LEU A 61 3.01 39.13 -11.30
N LYS A 62 3.64 37.96 -11.08
CA LYS A 62 4.57 37.36 -12.05
C LYS A 62 3.78 36.71 -13.20
N SER A 63 4.41 36.62 -14.36
CA SER A 63 3.80 36.01 -15.55
C SER A 63 4.08 34.53 -15.64
N ILE A 64 3.16 33.74 -16.23
CA ILE A 64 3.40 32.39 -16.68
C ILE A 64 4.56 32.40 -17.68
N LYS A 65 5.51 31.46 -17.54
CA LYS A 65 6.65 31.30 -18.45
C LYS A 65 6.29 30.50 -19.70
N ALA A 66 5.61 29.38 -19.52
CA ALA A 66 5.23 28.48 -20.61
C ALA A 66 4.02 27.64 -20.24
N LEU A 67 3.25 27.25 -21.25
CA LEU A 67 2.27 26.17 -21.15
C LEU A 67 2.98 24.83 -21.41
N LEU A 68 2.68 23.84 -20.59
CA LEU A 68 3.24 22.49 -20.73
C LEU A 68 2.25 21.51 -21.38
N ASP A 69 0.96 21.86 -21.34
CA ASP A 69 -0.13 21.07 -21.90
C ASP A 69 -1.11 21.97 -22.66
N ASN A 70 -1.69 21.40 -23.71
CA ASN A 70 -2.81 21.95 -24.48
C ASN A 70 -4.16 21.30 -24.19
N GLN A 71 -4.18 20.33 -23.25
CA GLN A 71 -5.36 19.63 -22.74
C GLN A 71 -5.20 19.42 -21.24
N PRO A 72 -6.30 19.25 -20.47
CA PRO A 72 -6.22 18.88 -19.07
C PRO A 72 -5.41 17.59 -18.88
N VAL A 73 -4.57 17.55 -17.85
CA VAL A 73 -3.71 16.39 -17.55
C VAL A 73 -4.56 15.18 -17.14
N TRP A 74 -5.67 15.43 -16.46
CA TRP A 74 -6.61 14.41 -16.03
C TRP A 74 -8.03 14.68 -16.56
N PRO A 75 -8.83 13.65 -16.79
CA PRO A 75 -10.27 13.82 -16.99
C PRO A 75 -10.91 14.43 -15.74
N GLU A 76 -12.05 15.10 -15.90
CA GLU A 76 -12.76 15.81 -14.83
C GLU A 76 -13.02 14.94 -13.60
N SER A 77 -13.33 13.65 -13.79
CA SER A 77 -13.56 12.71 -12.70
C SER A 77 -12.33 12.52 -11.79
N VAL A 78 -11.12 12.51 -12.37
CA VAL A 78 -9.87 12.39 -11.60
C VAL A 78 -9.45 13.75 -11.02
N TYR A 79 -9.63 14.86 -11.76
CA TYR A 79 -9.38 16.20 -11.25
C TYR A 79 -10.24 16.49 -10.00
N SER A 80 -11.54 16.22 -10.07
CA SER A 80 -12.45 16.39 -8.93
C SER A 80 -12.15 15.41 -7.78
N LEU A 81 -11.65 14.19 -8.09
CA LEU A 81 -11.17 13.25 -7.07
C LEU A 81 -9.96 13.80 -6.31
N LEU A 82 -8.98 14.38 -7.01
CA LEU A 82 -7.78 14.96 -6.40
C LEU A 82 -8.13 16.18 -5.53
N THR A 83 -9.07 17.02 -5.99
CA THR A 83 -9.60 18.11 -5.18
C THR A 83 -10.26 17.61 -3.91
N TRP A 84 -11.08 16.56 -4.02
CA TRP A 84 -11.66 15.90 -2.85
C TRP A 84 -10.60 15.30 -1.92
N CYS A 85 -9.56 14.65 -2.45
CA CYS A 85 -8.46 14.12 -1.65
C CYS A 85 -7.76 15.23 -0.85
N SER A 86 -7.48 16.37 -1.47
CA SER A 86 -6.88 17.53 -0.80
C SER A 86 -7.73 17.99 0.40
N GLN A 87 -9.04 18.12 0.18
CA GLN A 87 -9.99 18.57 1.21
C GLN A 87 -10.17 17.50 2.31
N PHE A 88 -10.40 16.26 1.94
CA PHE A 88 -10.66 15.18 2.88
C PHE A 88 -9.46 14.87 3.77
N TYR A 89 -8.26 14.76 3.17
CA TYR A 89 -7.02 14.48 3.91
C TYR A 89 -6.35 15.73 4.45
N GLN A 90 -6.98 16.90 4.31
CA GLN A 90 -6.47 18.19 4.80
C GLN A 90 -5.03 18.47 4.32
N TYR A 91 -4.74 18.17 3.05
CA TYR A 91 -3.41 18.26 2.46
C TYR A 91 -3.37 19.29 1.32
N PRO A 92 -2.28 20.07 1.17
CA PRO A 92 -2.20 21.14 0.16
C PRO A 92 -2.52 20.65 -1.25
N LEU A 93 -3.38 21.38 -1.98
CA LEU A 93 -3.88 20.98 -3.30
C LEU A 93 -2.75 20.78 -4.32
N GLY A 94 -1.77 21.70 -4.35
CA GLY A 94 -0.65 21.61 -5.28
C GLY A 94 0.25 20.40 -5.02
N GLU A 95 0.48 20.04 -3.75
CA GLU A 95 1.18 18.81 -3.40
C GLU A 95 0.35 17.56 -3.70
N THR A 96 -0.99 17.63 -3.55
CA THR A 96 -1.89 16.54 -3.92
C THR A 96 -1.79 16.24 -5.41
N PHE A 97 -1.84 17.26 -6.27
CA PHE A 97 -1.62 17.12 -7.70
C PHE A 97 -0.22 16.55 -8.02
N ALA A 98 0.81 17.06 -7.36
CA ALA A 98 2.17 16.56 -7.56
C ALA A 98 2.33 15.08 -7.17
N ASN A 99 1.68 14.63 -6.10
CA ASN A 99 1.68 13.21 -5.71
C ASN A 99 1.01 12.29 -6.75
N ALA A 100 0.02 12.80 -7.48
CA ALA A 100 -0.71 12.06 -8.50
C ALA A 100 0.00 12.02 -9.87
N LEU A 101 0.93 12.94 -10.12
CA LEU A 101 1.67 13.02 -11.38
C LEU A 101 2.88 12.08 -11.41
N PRO A 102 3.17 11.43 -12.56
CA PRO A 102 4.47 10.85 -12.83
C PRO A 102 5.60 11.87 -12.63
N SER A 103 6.75 11.41 -12.10
CA SER A 103 7.90 12.27 -11.81
C SER A 103 8.39 13.07 -13.04
N ALA A 104 8.36 12.46 -14.23
CA ALA A 104 8.70 13.13 -15.48
C ALA A 104 7.81 14.35 -15.75
N LEU A 105 6.49 14.21 -15.54
CA LEU A 105 5.54 15.31 -15.73
C LEU A 105 5.70 16.42 -14.69
N ARG A 106 6.03 16.06 -13.44
CA ARG A 106 6.36 17.05 -12.39
C ARG A 106 7.59 17.88 -12.74
N LYS A 107 8.56 17.28 -13.44
CA LYS A 107 9.78 17.94 -13.93
C LYS A 107 9.56 18.79 -15.21
N GLY A 108 8.31 18.90 -15.68
CA GLY A 108 7.97 19.70 -16.86
C GLY A 108 8.18 19.02 -18.20
N LYS A 109 8.42 17.70 -18.26
CA LYS A 109 8.44 16.95 -19.51
C LYS A 109 7.06 16.95 -20.16
N THR A 110 7.01 16.85 -21.48
CA THR A 110 5.76 16.72 -22.26
C THR A 110 5.00 15.44 -21.88
N ALA A 111 3.67 15.48 -21.96
CA ALA A 111 2.81 14.33 -21.73
C ALA A 111 2.64 13.51 -23.01
N ASP A 112 3.76 13.18 -23.63
CA ASP A 112 3.86 12.38 -24.86
C ASP A 112 4.70 11.13 -24.59
N PHE A 113 4.41 10.07 -25.36
CA PHE A 113 5.27 8.90 -25.36
C PHE A 113 6.68 9.30 -25.81
N ALA A 114 7.68 8.75 -25.14
CA ALA A 114 9.03 8.84 -25.66
C ALA A 114 9.04 8.26 -27.07
N THR A 115 9.63 8.98 -28.01
CA THR A 115 9.87 8.46 -29.35
C THR A 115 10.71 7.19 -29.22
N LEU A 116 10.19 6.08 -29.69
CA LEU A 116 10.96 4.85 -29.80
C LEU A 116 11.93 5.02 -30.95
N VAL A 117 13.21 4.89 -30.69
CA VAL A 117 14.23 4.82 -31.72
C VAL A 117 14.25 3.39 -32.24
N GLU A 118 13.80 3.19 -33.45
CA GLU A 118 13.98 1.95 -34.20
C GLU A 118 15.16 2.15 -35.19
N TRP A 119 15.96 1.11 -35.35
CA TRP A 119 17.03 1.10 -36.33
C TRP A 119 16.60 0.29 -37.53
N GLN A 120 16.95 0.75 -38.73
CA GLN A 120 16.67 0.02 -39.95
C GLN A 120 17.86 0.07 -40.89
N LEU A 121 17.91 -0.90 -41.81
CA LEU A 121 18.92 -0.93 -42.86
C LEU A 121 18.65 0.15 -43.91
N THR A 122 19.67 0.89 -44.26
CA THR A 122 19.66 1.74 -45.45
C THR A 122 19.84 0.87 -46.73
N PRO A 123 19.61 1.41 -47.92
CA PRO A 123 19.93 0.69 -49.17
C PRO A 123 21.38 0.19 -49.19
N SER A 124 22.35 1.04 -48.84
CA SER A 124 23.77 0.68 -48.74
C SER A 124 24.06 -0.38 -47.66
N GLY A 125 23.31 -0.38 -46.59
CA GLY A 125 23.37 -1.41 -45.56
C GLY A 125 22.91 -2.77 -46.03
N ARG A 126 21.87 -2.84 -46.86
CA ARG A 126 21.42 -4.08 -47.49
C ARG A 126 22.46 -4.66 -48.45
N ASP A 127 23.10 -3.79 -49.23
CA ASP A 127 24.20 -4.22 -50.14
C ASP A 127 25.39 -4.74 -49.33
N GLN A 128 25.74 -4.08 -48.21
CA GLN A 128 26.80 -4.54 -47.34
C GLN A 128 26.49 -5.86 -46.64
N LEU A 129 25.21 -6.11 -46.30
CA LEU A 129 24.76 -7.37 -45.69
C LEU A 129 25.05 -8.55 -46.66
N MET A 130 24.84 -8.35 -47.97
CA MET A 130 25.14 -9.35 -48.96
C MET A 130 26.65 -9.58 -49.16
N GLN A 131 27.49 -8.56 -48.93
CA GLN A 131 28.96 -8.64 -49.08
C GLN A 131 29.65 -9.27 -47.85
N GLY A 132 28.97 -9.29 -46.70
CA GLY A 132 29.49 -9.81 -45.46
C GLY A 132 30.36 -8.83 -44.67
N PHE A 133 30.79 -9.23 -43.47
CA PHE A 133 31.39 -8.33 -42.45
C PHE A 133 32.82 -8.74 -42.05
N GLY A 134 33.43 -9.73 -42.67
CA GLY A 134 34.76 -10.20 -42.33
C GLY A 134 34.92 -10.56 -40.84
N ARG A 135 35.85 -9.89 -40.13
CA ARG A 135 36.12 -10.14 -38.70
C ARG A 135 35.23 -9.33 -37.73
N ALA A 136 34.32 -8.51 -38.23
CA ALA A 136 33.53 -7.58 -37.39
C ALA A 136 32.26 -8.25 -36.84
N VAL A 137 32.40 -9.25 -35.98
CA VAL A 137 31.31 -10.09 -35.42
C VAL A 137 30.16 -9.30 -34.86
N LYS A 138 30.42 -8.23 -34.06
CA LYS A 138 29.37 -7.39 -33.45
C LYS A 138 28.58 -6.58 -34.48
N GLN A 139 29.26 -6.10 -35.55
CA GLN A 139 28.59 -5.39 -36.63
C GLN A 139 27.71 -6.34 -37.43
N ALA A 140 28.21 -7.56 -37.74
CA ALA A 140 27.46 -8.61 -38.40
C ALA A 140 26.18 -8.96 -37.62
N LYS A 141 26.28 -9.12 -36.27
CA LYS A 141 25.12 -9.39 -35.42
C LYS A 141 24.05 -8.32 -35.57
N VAL A 142 24.38 -7.03 -35.49
CA VAL A 142 23.43 -5.92 -35.66
C VAL A 142 22.78 -5.95 -37.04
N MET A 143 23.55 -6.12 -38.10
CA MET A 143 23.04 -6.12 -39.45
C MET A 143 22.10 -7.30 -39.73
N HIS A 144 22.41 -8.50 -39.20
CA HIS A 144 21.49 -9.63 -39.26
C HIS A 144 20.21 -9.45 -38.46
N MET A 145 20.28 -8.79 -37.29
CA MET A 145 19.08 -8.45 -36.54
C MET A 145 18.14 -7.56 -37.34
N LEU A 146 18.69 -6.67 -38.17
CA LEU A 146 17.93 -5.74 -39.02
C LEU A 146 17.49 -6.32 -40.38
N GLU A 147 17.88 -7.54 -40.70
CA GLU A 147 17.61 -8.18 -42.01
C GLU A 147 16.11 -8.30 -42.29
N HIS A 148 15.31 -8.58 -41.26
CA HIS A 148 13.88 -8.83 -41.38
C HIS A 148 13.00 -7.59 -41.14
N GLY A 149 13.60 -6.44 -40.85
CA GLY A 149 12.90 -5.18 -40.66
C GLY A 149 13.49 -4.29 -39.53
N PRO A 150 12.84 -3.17 -39.27
CA PRO A 150 13.27 -2.27 -38.18
C PRO A 150 13.24 -2.95 -36.81
N VAL A 151 14.29 -2.73 -36.02
CA VAL A 151 14.45 -3.29 -34.68
C VAL A 151 14.51 -2.16 -33.64
N PRO A 152 13.74 -2.22 -32.54
CA PRO A 152 13.79 -1.24 -31.47
C PRO A 152 15.17 -1.19 -30.80
N HIS A 153 15.62 0.02 -30.42
CA HIS A 153 16.92 0.22 -29.77
C HIS A 153 17.08 -0.64 -28.50
N GLN A 154 15.98 -0.92 -27.77
CA GLN A 154 16.00 -1.73 -26.56
C GLN A 154 16.43 -3.18 -26.83
N GLU A 155 16.03 -3.77 -27.95
CA GLU A 155 16.41 -5.14 -28.29
C GLU A 155 17.93 -5.28 -28.48
N PHE A 156 18.60 -4.24 -28.97
CA PHE A 156 20.07 -4.24 -29.06
C PHE A 156 20.72 -4.20 -27.68
N ILE A 157 20.12 -3.49 -26.71
CA ILE A 157 20.60 -3.46 -25.33
C ILE A 157 20.44 -4.84 -24.67
N ASP A 158 19.28 -5.48 -24.88
CA ASP A 158 18.96 -6.80 -24.34
C ASP A 158 19.88 -7.89 -24.92
N GLU A 159 20.32 -7.70 -26.16
CA GLU A 159 21.30 -8.55 -26.86
C GLU A 159 22.78 -8.15 -26.62
N GLU A 160 23.04 -7.31 -25.61
CA GLU A 160 24.38 -6.81 -25.20
C GLU A 160 25.15 -6.08 -26.31
N VAL A 161 24.44 -5.46 -27.25
CA VAL A 161 25.04 -4.62 -28.29
C VAL A 161 25.28 -3.21 -27.74
N GLY A 162 26.54 -2.81 -27.67
CA GLY A 162 26.90 -1.47 -27.20
C GLY A 162 26.49 -0.37 -28.20
N SER A 163 26.02 0.78 -27.69
CA SER A 163 25.62 1.94 -28.51
C SER A 163 26.72 2.45 -29.46
N ALA A 164 27.99 2.21 -29.15
CA ALA A 164 29.13 2.55 -30.02
C ALA A 164 29.11 1.79 -31.35
N VAL A 165 28.61 0.53 -31.34
CA VAL A 165 28.50 -0.27 -32.55
C VAL A 165 27.42 0.30 -33.49
N LEU A 166 26.26 0.65 -32.92
CA LEU A 166 25.17 1.28 -33.67
C LEU A 166 25.62 2.61 -34.29
N LYS A 167 26.27 3.45 -33.50
CA LYS A 167 26.81 4.73 -33.96
C LYS A 167 27.81 4.56 -35.11
N THR A 168 28.72 3.59 -35.01
CA THR A 168 29.69 3.29 -36.07
C THR A 168 29.01 2.85 -37.36
N LEU A 169 27.94 2.06 -37.26
CA LEU A 169 27.18 1.60 -38.43
C LEU A 169 26.35 2.74 -39.04
N GLU A 170 25.82 3.64 -38.22
CA GLU A 170 25.12 4.86 -38.67
C GLU A 170 26.11 5.82 -39.37
N GLU A 171 27.30 6.05 -38.81
CA GLU A 171 28.37 6.86 -39.44
C GLU A 171 28.85 6.27 -40.79
N LYS A 172 28.77 4.95 -40.95
CA LYS A 172 29.02 4.28 -42.22
C LYS A 172 27.85 4.40 -43.20
N GLY A 173 26.71 4.90 -42.77
CA GLY A 173 25.51 4.98 -43.58
C GLY A 173 24.85 3.64 -43.87
N TRP A 174 25.13 2.57 -43.11
CA TRP A 174 24.58 1.23 -43.33
C TRP A 174 23.26 1.02 -42.58
N ILE A 175 23.08 1.75 -41.46
CA ILE A 175 21.82 1.79 -40.69
C ILE A 175 21.43 3.24 -40.49
N GLU A 176 20.16 3.47 -40.21
CA GLU A 176 19.64 4.75 -39.82
C GLU A 176 18.68 4.58 -38.63
N SER A 177 18.66 5.60 -37.78
CA SER A 177 17.70 5.67 -36.67
C SER A 177 16.41 6.36 -37.14
N VAL A 178 15.28 5.73 -36.89
CA VAL A 178 13.96 6.28 -37.18
C VAL A 178 13.21 6.47 -35.86
N GLU A 179 12.83 7.71 -35.57
CA GLU A 179 11.98 8.02 -34.46
C GLU A 179 10.53 7.65 -34.77
N LYS A 180 9.98 6.73 -33.99
CA LYS A 180 8.61 6.27 -34.14
C LYS A 180 7.81 6.50 -32.86
N LYS A 181 6.74 7.26 -32.97
CA LYS A 181 5.77 7.34 -31.87
C LYS A 181 4.98 6.03 -31.80
N PRO A 182 4.76 5.44 -30.60
CA PRO A 182 3.91 4.27 -30.46
C PRO A 182 2.54 4.55 -31.07
N LYS A 183 2.19 3.84 -32.13
CA LYS A 183 0.84 3.96 -32.71
C LYS A 183 -0.14 3.22 -31.81
N ARG A 184 -1.29 3.85 -31.52
CA ARG A 184 -2.42 3.16 -30.91
C ARG A 184 -2.86 2.04 -31.86
N GLN A 185 -2.70 0.80 -31.43
CA GLN A 185 -3.33 -0.33 -32.09
C GLN A 185 -4.71 -0.55 -31.46
N PRO A 186 -5.76 -0.70 -32.26
CA PRO A 186 -7.05 -1.12 -31.73
C PRO A 186 -6.91 -2.47 -31.03
N TRP A 187 -7.71 -2.69 -29.99
CA TRP A 187 -7.75 -4.01 -29.37
C TRP A 187 -8.22 -5.05 -30.40
N PRO A 188 -7.74 -6.31 -30.33
CA PRO A 188 -8.18 -7.36 -31.23
C PRO A 188 -9.68 -7.63 -31.04
N GLU A 189 -10.33 -8.22 -32.04
CA GLU A 189 -11.76 -8.60 -31.93
C GLU A 189 -11.96 -9.69 -30.89
N ASP A 190 -11.04 -10.65 -30.81
CA ASP A 190 -11.02 -11.66 -29.76
C ASP A 190 -10.21 -11.16 -28.57
N LEU A 191 -10.94 -10.70 -27.55
CA LEU A 191 -10.35 -10.08 -26.36
C LEU A 191 -9.90 -11.09 -25.30
N GLU A 192 -10.27 -12.36 -25.44
CA GLU A 192 -10.02 -13.38 -24.43
C GLU A 192 -9.41 -14.65 -25.01
N ASN A 193 -8.43 -15.19 -24.32
CA ASN A 193 -7.85 -16.46 -24.67
C ASN A 193 -8.67 -17.59 -24.03
N ASP A 194 -9.30 -18.45 -24.85
CA ASP A 194 -10.22 -19.50 -24.38
C ASP A 194 -9.55 -20.73 -23.74
N GLN A 195 -8.22 -20.78 -23.72
CA GLN A 195 -7.48 -21.89 -23.14
C GLN A 195 -7.54 -21.87 -21.60
N ASP A 196 -7.93 -22.97 -21.01
CA ASP A 196 -7.89 -23.27 -19.56
C ASP A 196 -8.78 -22.41 -18.65
N LYS A 197 -10.06 -22.19 -19.01
CA LYS A 197 -11.03 -21.58 -18.10
C LYS A 197 -11.50 -22.59 -17.05
N PRO A 198 -11.24 -22.38 -15.75
CA PRO A 198 -11.79 -23.23 -14.71
C PRO A 198 -13.31 -23.12 -14.67
N LYS A 199 -13.99 -24.22 -14.38
CA LYS A 199 -15.45 -24.19 -14.14
C LYS A 199 -15.75 -23.38 -12.89
N LEU A 200 -16.64 -22.40 -13.03
CA LEU A 200 -17.14 -21.59 -11.93
C LEU A 200 -18.09 -22.43 -11.05
N ASN A 201 -17.97 -22.28 -9.73
CA ASN A 201 -18.98 -22.79 -8.81
C ASN A 201 -20.17 -21.80 -8.71
N ALA A 202 -21.24 -22.21 -8.03
CA ALA A 202 -22.46 -21.41 -7.91
C ALA A 202 -22.22 -20.06 -7.22
N GLU A 203 -21.40 -20.00 -6.15
CA GLU A 203 -21.09 -18.78 -5.43
C GLU A 203 -20.34 -17.78 -6.32
N GLN A 204 -19.35 -18.28 -7.08
CA GLN A 204 -18.58 -17.46 -8.03
C GLN A 204 -19.48 -16.92 -9.14
N ALA A 205 -20.35 -17.76 -9.71
CA ALA A 205 -21.28 -17.36 -10.77
C ALA A 205 -22.26 -16.26 -10.28
N ILE A 206 -22.81 -16.40 -9.07
CA ILE A 206 -23.67 -15.39 -8.44
C ILE A 206 -22.93 -14.07 -8.24
N ALA A 207 -21.71 -14.12 -7.69
CA ALA A 207 -20.91 -12.92 -7.45
C ALA A 207 -20.61 -12.17 -8.76
N ILE A 208 -20.21 -12.89 -9.81
CA ILE A 208 -19.96 -12.33 -11.15
C ILE A 208 -21.22 -11.70 -11.72
N ALA A 209 -22.34 -12.42 -11.69
CA ALA A 209 -23.61 -11.93 -12.23
C ALA A 209 -24.09 -10.67 -11.50
N THR A 210 -23.97 -10.63 -10.17
CA THR A 210 -24.35 -9.49 -9.34
C THR A 210 -23.57 -8.24 -9.70
N VAL A 211 -22.23 -8.32 -9.81
CA VAL A 211 -21.40 -7.18 -10.16
C VAL A 211 -21.63 -6.75 -11.61
N ASN A 212 -21.74 -7.70 -12.54
CA ASN A 212 -21.91 -7.41 -13.97
C ASN A 212 -23.29 -6.84 -14.33
N SER A 213 -24.30 -7.05 -13.47
CA SER A 213 -25.62 -6.43 -13.62
C SER A 213 -25.64 -4.96 -13.18
N GLN A 214 -24.62 -4.49 -12.46
CA GLN A 214 -24.52 -3.10 -12.01
C GLN A 214 -24.12 -2.19 -13.16
N THR A 215 -24.93 -1.19 -13.45
CA THR A 215 -24.70 -0.25 -14.57
C THR A 215 -24.11 1.08 -14.14
N ASP A 216 -24.26 1.43 -12.87
CA ASP A 216 -23.83 2.67 -12.22
C ASP A 216 -22.92 2.35 -11.03
N PHE A 217 -22.78 3.29 -10.08
CA PHE A 217 -21.98 3.07 -8.88
C PHE A 217 -22.58 1.97 -8.00
N GLY A 218 -21.74 0.98 -7.70
CA GLY A 218 -21.97 -0.05 -6.69
C GLY A 218 -20.66 -0.39 -5.98
N CYS A 219 -20.70 -0.54 -4.65
CA CYS A 219 -19.58 -1.01 -3.86
C CYS A 219 -19.85 -2.42 -3.35
N PHE A 220 -18.99 -3.36 -3.71
CA PHE A 220 -19.14 -4.78 -3.41
C PHE A 220 -17.98 -5.26 -2.52
N LEU A 221 -18.30 -5.87 -1.39
CA LEU A 221 -17.34 -6.65 -0.63
C LEU A 221 -17.42 -8.11 -1.12
N LEU A 222 -16.33 -8.60 -1.71
CA LEU A 222 -16.17 -10.00 -2.07
C LEU A 222 -15.28 -10.69 -1.02
N GLU A 223 -15.91 -11.26 0.00
CA GLU A 223 -15.22 -12.09 0.97
C GLU A 223 -15.06 -13.51 0.44
N GLY A 224 -13.84 -14.01 0.40
CA GLY A 224 -13.60 -15.38 -0.07
C GLY A 224 -12.43 -16.00 0.64
N VAL A 225 -12.63 -17.21 1.15
CA VAL A 225 -11.57 -17.98 1.83
C VAL A 225 -10.31 -18.06 0.95
N THR A 226 -9.14 -18.24 1.57
CA THR A 226 -7.91 -18.41 0.82
C THR A 226 -8.03 -19.60 -0.13
N GLY A 227 -7.81 -19.36 -1.43
CA GLY A 227 -7.99 -20.40 -2.46
C GLY A 227 -9.43 -20.54 -2.98
N SER A 228 -10.36 -19.66 -2.67
CA SER A 228 -11.72 -19.66 -3.22
C SER A 228 -11.82 -19.25 -4.70
N GLY A 229 -10.71 -18.88 -5.34
CA GLY A 229 -10.70 -18.47 -6.74
C GLY A 229 -11.08 -17.01 -7.00
N LYS A 230 -10.93 -16.10 -6.03
CA LYS A 230 -11.22 -14.65 -6.19
C LYS A 230 -10.64 -14.07 -7.49
N THR A 231 -9.41 -14.42 -7.83
CA THR A 231 -8.79 -13.94 -9.08
C THR A 231 -9.57 -14.35 -10.32
N GLU A 232 -10.10 -15.58 -10.36
CA GLU A 232 -10.93 -16.03 -11.49
C GLU A 232 -12.25 -15.25 -11.56
N VAL A 233 -12.84 -14.95 -10.40
CA VAL A 233 -14.02 -14.07 -10.31
C VAL A 233 -13.71 -12.69 -10.89
N TYR A 234 -12.57 -12.09 -10.55
CA TYR A 234 -12.14 -10.80 -11.10
C TYR A 234 -11.99 -10.83 -12.62
N LEU A 235 -11.33 -11.88 -13.16
CA LEU A 235 -11.17 -12.04 -14.61
C LEU A 235 -12.52 -12.08 -15.33
N ASN A 236 -13.49 -12.81 -14.77
CA ASN A 236 -14.85 -12.89 -15.33
C ASN A 236 -15.68 -11.61 -15.15
N MET A 237 -15.38 -10.77 -14.16
CA MET A 237 -15.97 -9.44 -14.01
C MET A 237 -15.38 -8.43 -15.00
N ILE A 238 -14.11 -8.57 -15.36
CA ILE A 238 -13.41 -7.67 -16.28
C ILE A 238 -13.83 -7.91 -17.74
N LYS A 239 -14.06 -9.16 -18.14
CA LYS A 239 -14.39 -9.51 -19.54
C LYS A 239 -15.52 -8.66 -20.14
N PRO A 240 -16.72 -8.56 -19.52
CA PRO A 240 -17.80 -7.74 -20.06
C PRO A 240 -17.50 -6.23 -20.12
N ILE A 241 -16.57 -5.76 -19.31
CA ILE A 241 -16.10 -4.38 -19.33
C ILE A 241 -15.25 -4.13 -20.58
N LEU A 242 -14.33 -5.05 -20.87
CA LEU A 242 -13.51 -4.99 -22.08
C LEU A 242 -14.36 -5.14 -23.36
N ASP A 243 -15.38 -5.99 -23.36
CA ASP A 243 -16.33 -6.17 -24.48
C ASP A 243 -17.08 -4.88 -24.82
N LYS A 244 -17.37 -4.06 -23.81
CA LYS A 244 -17.95 -2.73 -23.96
C LYS A 244 -16.92 -1.68 -24.40
N GLY A 245 -15.69 -2.09 -24.66
CA GLY A 245 -14.58 -1.20 -24.99
C GLY A 245 -14.09 -0.36 -23.81
N LYS A 246 -14.47 -0.67 -22.57
CA LYS A 246 -14.03 0.04 -21.35
C LYS A 246 -12.78 -0.60 -20.74
N GLN A 247 -12.10 0.18 -19.91
CA GLN A 247 -10.85 -0.22 -19.26
C GLN A 247 -11.09 -0.69 -17.82
N ALA A 248 -10.19 -1.51 -17.30
CA ALA A 248 -10.23 -1.99 -15.93
C ALA A 248 -9.00 -1.56 -15.12
N LEU A 249 -9.21 -1.17 -13.85
CA LEU A 249 -8.15 -0.93 -12.87
C LEU A 249 -8.18 -2.02 -11.80
N VAL A 250 -7.05 -2.70 -11.61
CA VAL A 250 -6.86 -3.69 -10.56
C VAL A 250 -5.78 -3.20 -9.61
N LEU A 251 -6.15 -2.95 -8.37
CA LEU A 251 -5.21 -2.61 -7.32
C LEU A 251 -4.79 -3.88 -6.57
N VAL A 252 -3.50 -4.04 -6.39
CA VAL A 252 -2.91 -5.11 -5.61
C VAL A 252 -1.93 -4.52 -4.59
N PRO A 253 -1.73 -5.13 -3.41
CA PRO A 253 -0.67 -4.74 -2.49
C PRO A 253 0.70 -4.82 -3.17
N GLU A 254 1.68 -4.00 -2.73
CA GLU A 254 3.03 -4.01 -3.34
C GLU A 254 3.64 -5.42 -3.42
N ILE A 255 3.43 -6.24 -2.40
CA ILE A 255 3.92 -7.62 -2.33
C ILE A 255 3.08 -8.57 -3.20
N GLY A 256 1.82 -8.22 -3.49
CA GLY A 256 0.91 -9.00 -4.35
C GLY A 256 1.17 -8.82 -5.85
N LEU A 257 1.96 -7.80 -6.21
CA LEU A 257 2.31 -7.50 -7.60
C LEU A 257 3.44 -8.42 -8.10
N THR A 258 3.14 -9.71 -8.17
CA THR A 258 4.10 -10.72 -8.64
C THR A 258 3.98 -10.95 -10.14
N PRO A 259 5.06 -11.41 -10.81
CA PRO A 259 4.99 -11.83 -12.22
C PRO A 259 3.88 -12.85 -12.47
N GLN A 260 3.62 -13.74 -11.51
CA GLN A 260 2.54 -14.73 -11.60
C GLN A 260 1.15 -14.08 -11.66
N THR A 261 0.91 -13.07 -10.81
CA THR A 261 -0.35 -12.31 -10.82
C THR A 261 -0.54 -11.61 -12.16
N ILE A 262 0.47 -10.87 -12.63
CA ILE A 262 0.43 -10.16 -13.90
C ILE A 262 0.21 -11.11 -15.07
N ASN A 263 0.94 -12.24 -15.10
CA ASN A 263 0.84 -13.23 -16.16
C ASN A 263 -0.54 -13.91 -16.26
N ARG A 264 -1.29 -14.02 -15.15
CA ARG A 264 -2.69 -14.52 -15.19
C ARG A 264 -3.57 -13.62 -16.05
N PHE A 265 -3.46 -12.30 -15.90
CA PHE A 265 -4.22 -11.35 -16.71
C PHE A 265 -3.72 -11.35 -18.17
N LYS A 266 -2.40 -11.34 -18.40
CA LYS A 266 -1.81 -11.37 -19.75
C LYS A 266 -2.13 -12.64 -20.53
N ARG A 267 -2.26 -13.79 -19.85
CA ARG A 267 -2.66 -15.06 -20.49
C ARG A 267 -4.14 -15.13 -20.80
N ARG A 268 -4.95 -14.49 -19.92
CA ARG A 268 -6.41 -14.50 -20.07
C ARG A 268 -6.90 -13.55 -21.16
N PHE A 269 -6.30 -12.38 -21.28
CA PHE A 269 -6.77 -11.33 -22.17
C PHE A 269 -5.75 -10.97 -23.24
N ASN A 270 -6.25 -10.80 -24.45
CA ASN A 270 -5.46 -10.37 -25.62
C ASN A 270 -5.33 -8.84 -25.73
N VAL A 271 -5.70 -8.08 -24.68
CA VAL A 271 -5.51 -6.63 -24.60
C VAL A 271 -4.21 -6.28 -23.87
N PRO A 272 -3.57 -5.14 -24.18
CA PRO A 272 -2.40 -4.69 -23.44
C PRO A 272 -2.70 -4.50 -21.97
N VAL A 273 -1.85 -5.11 -21.12
CA VAL A 273 -1.90 -5.02 -19.65
C VAL A 273 -0.69 -4.24 -19.18
N GLU A 274 -0.94 -3.05 -18.65
CA GLU A 274 0.09 -2.19 -18.09
C GLU A 274 0.21 -2.37 -16.57
N VAL A 275 1.43 -2.11 -16.06
CA VAL A 275 1.72 -2.27 -14.64
C VAL A 275 2.25 -0.95 -14.08
N ILE A 276 1.71 -0.50 -12.92
CA ILE A 276 2.12 0.76 -12.27
C ILE A 276 2.48 0.50 -10.81
N HIS A 277 3.78 0.62 -10.47
CA HIS A 277 4.29 0.44 -9.11
C HIS A 277 5.51 1.34 -8.82
N SER A 278 5.96 1.34 -7.57
CA SER A 278 7.06 2.18 -7.08
C SER A 278 8.42 1.83 -7.70
N GLY A 279 8.63 0.60 -8.12
CA GLY A 279 9.89 0.11 -8.72
C GLY A 279 10.10 0.46 -10.19
N LEU A 280 9.10 1.06 -10.89
CA LEU A 280 9.25 1.52 -12.27
C LEU A 280 10.15 2.75 -12.34
N ASN A 281 10.96 2.84 -13.39
CA ASN A 281 11.66 4.08 -13.72
C ASN A 281 10.70 5.17 -14.24
N ASP A 282 11.19 6.42 -14.35
CA ASP A 282 10.37 7.58 -14.73
C ASP A 282 9.72 7.41 -16.12
N SER A 283 10.41 6.79 -17.08
CA SER A 283 9.92 6.57 -18.44
C SER A 283 8.89 5.46 -18.51
N GLU A 284 9.14 4.32 -17.88
CA GLU A 284 8.20 3.20 -17.80
C GLU A 284 6.88 3.64 -17.16
N ARG A 285 6.96 4.37 -16.04
CA ARG A 285 5.78 4.90 -15.36
C ARG A 285 5.00 5.88 -16.22
N LEU A 286 5.68 6.78 -16.95
CA LEU A 286 5.04 7.71 -17.86
C LEU A 286 4.36 6.97 -19.00
N ASN A 287 5.02 5.99 -19.62
CA ASN A 287 4.45 5.21 -20.71
C ASN A 287 3.20 4.43 -20.29
N ALA A 288 3.21 3.75 -19.14
CA ALA A 288 2.04 3.06 -18.60
C ALA A 288 0.88 4.03 -18.30
N TRP A 289 1.19 5.22 -17.77
CA TRP A 289 0.22 6.27 -17.52
C TRP A 289 -0.42 6.81 -18.82
N LEU A 290 0.40 7.04 -19.87
CA LEU A 290 -0.05 7.46 -21.19
C LEU A 290 -0.85 6.36 -21.91
N SER A 291 -0.42 5.10 -21.78
CA SER A 291 -1.12 3.93 -22.32
C SER A 291 -2.56 3.83 -21.84
N ALA A 292 -2.78 4.13 -20.56
CA ALA A 292 -4.12 4.18 -19.99
C ALA A 292 -4.92 5.40 -20.48
N ARG A 293 -4.29 6.60 -20.50
CA ARG A 293 -4.90 7.85 -20.99
C ARG A 293 -5.38 7.73 -22.44
N ASP A 294 -4.56 7.14 -23.28
CA ASP A 294 -4.82 7.06 -24.72
C ASP A 294 -5.55 5.77 -25.11
N LYS A 295 -6.11 5.04 -24.12
CA LYS A 295 -6.89 3.79 -24.32
C LYS A 295 -6.12 2.71 -25.10
N ILE A 296 -4.78 2.68 -24.96
CA ILE A 296 -3.94 1.59 -25.46
C ILE A 296 -4.08 0.38 -24.53
N ALA A 297 -3.86 0.60 -23.21
CA ALA A 297 -4.07 -0.43 -22.21
C ALA A 297 -5.55 -0.72 -22.00
N GLY A 298 -5.93 -1.99 -22.01
CA GLY A 298 -7.25 -2.45 -21.58
C GLY A 298 -7.34 -2.63 -20.08
N ILE A 299 -6.23 -3.07 -19.47
CA ILE A 299 -6.14 -3.35 -18.02
C ILE A 299 -4.90 -2.65 -17.48
N VAL A 300 -5.07 -1.98 -16.34
CA VAL A 300 -3.95 -1.50 -15.54
C VAL A 300 -3.95 -2.23 -14.20
N ILE A 301 -2.84 -2.89 -13.88
CA ILE A 301 -2.61 -3.50 -12.58
C ILE A 301 -1.61 -2.61 -11.84
N GLY A 302 -1.89 -2.27 -10.59
CA GLY A 302 -0.93 -1.43 -9.89
C GLY A 302 -1.14 -1.35 -8.38
N THR A 303 -0.24 -0.63 -7.76
CA THR A 303 -0.31 -0.32 -6.33
C THR A 303 -1.09 0.98 -6.11
N ARG A 304 -1.09 1.53 -4.90
CA ARG A 304 -1.82 2.75 -4.50
C ARG A 304 -1.81 3.87 -5.54
N SER A 305 -0.64 4.16 -6.14
CA SER A 305 -0.47 5.29 -7.07
C SER A 305 -1.21 5.11 -8.40
N ALA A 306 -1.54 3.88 -8.77
CA ALA A 306 -2.32 3.59 -9.98
C ALA A 306 -3.74 4.19 -9.94
N LEU A 307 -4.23 4.52 -8.74
CA LEU A 307 -5.52 5.20 -8.55
C LEU A 307 -5.63 6.57 -9.25
N PHE A 308 -4.54 7.24 -9.53
CA PHE A 308 -4.56 8.57 -10.15
C PHE A 308 -4.25 8.54 -11.65
N THR A 309 -4.22 7.36 -12.24
CA THR A 309 -4.02 7.17 -13.68
C THR A 309 -5.24 7.69 -14.46
N PRO A 310 -5.06 8.49 -15.54
CA PRO A 310 -6.15 9.09 -16.30
C PRO A 310 -6.67 8.10 -17.36
N PHE A 311 -7.53 7.19 -16.99
CA PHE A 311 -8.18 6.30 -17.94
C PHE A 311 -9.06 7.10 -18.89
N ALA A 312 -9.07 6.72 -20.17
CA ALA A 312 -9.97 7.30 -21.15
C ALA A 312 -11.44 6.89 -20.89
N ASP A 313 -11.66 5.63 -20.50
CA ASP A 313 -13.01 5.10 -20.24
C ASP A 313 -12.92 3.94 -19.23
N LEU A 314 -12.82 4.28 -17.94
CA LEU A 314 -12.77 3.30 -16.87
C LEU A 314 -14.13 2.67 -16.63
N GLY A 315 -14.22 1.33 -16.57
CA GLY A 315 -15.46 0.59 -16.40
C GLY A 315 -15.60 -0.16 -15.07
N ILE A 316 -14.48 -0.49 -14.41
CA ILE A 316 -14.49 -1.20 -13.12
C ILE A 316 -13.20 -0.92 -12.34
N ILE A 317 -13.31 -0.90 -11.01
CA ILE A 317 -12.15 -0.89 -10.11
C ILE A 317 -12.22 -2.14 -9.23
N ILE A 318 -11.12 -2.88 -9.16
CA ILE A 318 -10.96 -4.03 -8.27
C ILE A 318 -9.82 -3.72 -7.29
N VAL A 319 -10.06 -3.93 -6.01
CA VAL A 319 -9.07 -3.78 -4.93
C VAL A 319 -8.89 -5.15 -4.30
N ASP A 320 -7.83 -5.84 -4.67
CA ASP A 320 -7.53 -7.16 -4.09
C ASP A 320 -6.82 -6.99 -2.74
N GLU A 321 -7.08 -7.91 -1.80
CA GLU A 321 -6.60 -7.86 -0.41
C GLU A 321 -6.83 -6.48 0.23
N GLU A 322 -8.08 -5.96 0.16
CA GLU A 322 -8.45 -4.59 0.53
C GLU A 322 -8.06 -4.18 1.96
N HIS A 323 -7.90 -5.18 2.84
CA HIS A 323 -7.46 -5.01 4.23
C HIS A 323 -5.98 -4.67 4.37
N ASP A 324 -5.19 -4.76 3.28
CA ASP A 324 -3.75 -4.62 3.37
C ASP A 324 -3.32 -3.22 3.83
N ALA A 325 -2.50 -3.16 4.90
CA ALA A 325 -2.01 -1.92 5.46
C ALA A 325 -1.17 -1.08 4.48
N SER A 326 -0.63 -1.69 3.39
CA SER A 326 0.11 -0.97 2.36
C SER A 326 -0.76 -0.03 1.53
N TYR A 327 -2.08 -0.18 1.56
CA TYR A 327 -3.01 0.76 0.93
C TYR A 327 -3.08 2.12 1.63
N LYS A 328 -2.67 2.24 2.89
CA LYS A 328 -2.52 3.54 3.56
C LYS A 328 -1.12 4.10 3.30
N GLN A 329 -1.05 5.30 2.72
CA GLN A 329 0.20 6.02 2.57
C GLN A 329 0.62 6.63 3.92
N GLN A 330 1.89 6.44 4.31
CA GLN A 330 2.38 6.83 5.64
C GLN A 330 3.04 8.21 5.67
N ASP A 331 3.29 8.81 4.52
CA ASP A 331 3.94 10.12 4.35
C ASP A 331 3.20 10.99 3.33
N SER A 332 3.55 12.26 3.27
CA SER A 332 2.96 13.24 2.32
C SER A 332 1.43 13.23 2.37
N LEU A 333 0.74 13.05 1.27
CA LEU A 333 -0.70 12.85 1.20
C LEU A 333 -1.06 11.48 1.80
N ARG A 334 -1.42 11.42 3.07
CA ARG A 334 -1.69 10.21 3.83
C ARG A 334 -3.04 9.57 3.48
N TYR A 335 -3.30 9.34 2.19
CA TYR A 335 -4.54 8.75 1.72
C TYR A 335 -4.61 7.24 1.91
N HIS A 336 -5.82 6.71 1.99
CA HIS A 336 -6.09 5.28 1.96
C HIS A 336 -6.61 4.89 0.57
N ALA A 337 -5.89 4.01 -0.12
CA ALA A 337 -6.20 3.69 -1.51
C ALA A 337 -7.58 3.03 -1.69
N ARG A 338 -8.03 2.18 -0.74
CA ARG A 338 -9.39 1.62 -0.73
C ARG A 338 -10.45 2.72 -0.77
N ASP A 339 -10.36 3.69 0.14
CA ASP A 339 -11.36 4.75 0.26
C ASP A 339 -11.35 5.69 -0.94
N VAL A 340 -10.16 5.97 -1.47
CA VAL A 340 -10.01 6.75 -2.73
C VAL A 340 -10.54 5.96 -3.92
N ALA A 341 -10.38 4.62 -3.98
CA ALA A 341 -10.94 3.77 -5.02
C ALA A 341 -12.47 3.82 -5.03
N ILE A 342 -13.10 3.74 -3.85
CA ILE A 342 -14.56 3.86 -3.69
C ILE A 342 -15.05 5.23 -4.16
N MET A 343 -14.38 6.31 -3.73
CA MET A 343 -14.75 7.66 -4.16
C MET A 343 -14.52 7.86 -5.66
N ARG A 344 -13.46 7.28 -6.24
CA ARG A 344 -13.21 7.32 -7.68
C ARG A 344 -14.31 6.61 -8.47
N ALA A 345 -14.69 5.41 -8.02
CA ALA A 345 -15.79 4.65 -8.63
C ALA A 345 -17.11 5.41 -8.54
N HIS A 346 -17.40 6.02 -7.37
CA HIS A 346 -18.59 6.85 -7.18
C HIS A 346 -18.61 8.06 -8.14
N LYS A 347 -17.49 8.78 -8.29
CA LYS A 347 -17.40 9.91 -9.23
C LYS A 347 -17.49 9.49 -10.69
N ALA A 348 -16.99 8.32 -11.04
CA ALA A 348 -17.05 7.75 -12.38
C ALA A 348 -18.35 6.98 -12.66
N GLN A 349 -19.22 6.80 -11.67
CA GLN A 349 -20.46 6.01 -11.75
C GLN A 349 -20.23 4.59 -12.31
N ILE A 350 -19.28 3.87 -11.67
CA ILE A 350 -18.88 2.51 -12.05
C ILE A 350 -18.80 1.60 -10.80
N PRO A 351 -18.86 0.28 -10.96
CA PRO A 351 -18.71 -0.65 -9.85
C PRO A 351 -17.28 -0.66 -9.31
N VAL A 352 -17.16 -0.87 -7.96
CA VAL A 352 -15.92 -1.16 -7.27
C VAL A 352 -16.05 -2.44 -6.45
N VAL A 353 -15.07 -3.35 -6.58
CA VAL A 353 -15.04 -4.63 -5.87
C VAL A 353 -13.87 -4.62 -4.91
N LEU A 354 -14.16 -4.84 -3.63
CA LEU A 354 -13.19 -4.95 -2.54
C LEU A 354 -13.06 -6.43 -2.19
N GLY A 355 -11.96 -7.06 -2.57
CA GLY A 355 -11.75 -8.49 -2.36
C GLY A 355 -10.83 -8.76 -1.18
N SER A 356 -11.22 -9.70 -0.33
CA SER A 356 -10.41 -10.14 0.81
C SER A 356 -10.82 -11.51 1.32
N ALA A 357 -9.88 -12.23 1.94
CA ALA A 357 -10.21 -13.37 2.78
C ALA A 357 -10.49 -12.96 4.24
N THR A 358 -10.02 -11.78 4.61
CA THR A 358 -10.08 -11.23 5.97
C THR A 358 -10.39 -9.73 5.87
N PRO A 359 -11.62 -9.35 5.53
CA PRO A 359 -12.00 -7.96 5.32
C PRO A 359 -11.64 -7.06 6.50
N ALA A 360 -11.21 -5.83 6.19
CA ALA A 360 -11.03 -4.81 7.22
C ALA A 360 -12.34 -4.54 7.94
N PHE A 361 -12.29 -4.26 9.24
CA PHE A 361 -13.49 -4.07 10.05
C PHE A 361 -14.36 -2.90 9.58
N GLU A 362 -13.76 -1.86 9.02
CA GLU A 362 -14.52 -0.76 8.39
C GLU A 362 -15.31 -1.24 7.17
N THR A 363 -14.70 -2.09 6.35
CA THR A 363 -15.36 -2.65 5.15
C THR A 363 -16.46 -3.62 5.55
N LEU A 364 -16.18 -4.51 6.50
CA LEU A 364 -17.15 -5.47 7.00
C LEU A 364 -18.35 -4.78 7.66
N HIS A 365 -18.09 -3.77 8.49
CA HIS A 365 -19.15 -2.96 9.10
C HIS A 365 -20.05 -2.28 8.04
N ASN A 366 -19.44 -1.67 7.00
CA ASN A 366 -20.19 -1.05 5.92
C ASN A 366 -21.05 -2.06 5.13
N ALA A 367 -20.55 -3.29 4.96
CA ALA A 367 -21.34 -4.38 4.36
C ALA A 367 -22.50 -4.81 5.27
N GLN A 368 -22.27 -4.97 6.58
CA GLN A 368 -23.29 -5.35 7.56
C GLN A 368 -24.43 -4.35 7.67
N ILE A 369 -24.15 -3.05 7.55
CA ILE A 369 -25.19 -2.00 7.58
C ILE A 369 -25.79 -1.70 6.19
N GLY A 370 -25.49 -2.52 5.18
CA GLY A 370 -26.07 -2.44 3.85
C GLY A 370 -25.54 -1.31 2.95
N LYS A 371 -24.43 -0.65 3.32
CA LYS A 371 -23.77 0.34 2.45
C LYS A 371 -23.02 -0.31 1.29
N TYR A 372 -22.51 -1.51 1.48
CA TYR A 372 -21.83 -2.31 0.48
C TYR A 372 -22.62 -3.61 0.25
N SER A 373 -22.69 -4.07 -0.99
CA SER A 373 -23.23 -5.38 -1.29
C SER A 373 -22.24 -6.45 -0.84
N TYR A 374 -22.69 -7.42 -0.08
CA TYR A 374 -21.85 -8.45 0.52
C TYR A 374 -21.96 -9.76 -0.27
N LEU A 375 -20.85 -10.20 -0.83
CA LEU A 375 -20.71 -11.40 -1.65
C LEU A 375 -19.70 -12.35 -0.97
N THR A 376 -20.05 -13.61 -0.84
CA THR A 376 -19.23 -14.61 -0.12
C THR A 376 -18.85 -15.76 -1.04
N LEU A 377 -17.60 -16.24 -0.88
CA LEU A 377 -17.06 -17.44 -1.52
C LEU A 377 -16.54 -18.35 -0.41
N THR A 378 -17.39 -19.26 0.07
CA THR A 378 -17.10 -20.12 1.22
C THR A 378 -16.33 -21.38 0.83
N SER A 379 -16.43 -21.81 -0.43
CA SER A 379 -15.83 -23.02 -0.95
C SER A 379 -14.42 -22.78 -1.49
N ARG A 380 -13.46 -23.63 -1.13
CA ARG A 380 -12.12 -23.61 -1.75
C ARG A 380 -12.19 -24.23 -3.14
N ALA A 381 -11.49 -23.60 -4.10
CA ALA A 381 -11.28 -24.19 -5.43
C ALA A 381 -10.12 -25.20 -5.33
N GLY A 382 -10.44 -26.50 -5.31
CA GLY A 382 -9.46 -27.61 -5.27
C GLY A 382 -9.46 -28.39 -3.96
N VAL A 383 -8.75 -29.54 -3.94
CA VAL A 383 -8.65 -30.47 -2.81
C VAL A 383 -7.53 -30.01 -1.89
N ALA A 384 -7.77 -29.01 -1.05
CA ALA A 384 -6.83 -28.64 0.01
C ALA A 384 -7.24 -29.32 1.32
N LEU A 385 -6.31 -30.01 1.95
CA LEU A 385 -6.52 -30.62 3.27
C LEU A 385 -6.65 -29.51 4.34
N PRO A 386 -7.51 -29.69 5.35
CA PRO A 386 -7.63 -28.76 6.45
C PRO A 386 -6.32 -28.67 7.25
N THR A 387 -5.98 -27.49 7.72
CA THR A 387 -4.85 -27.27 8.62
C THR A 387 -5.26 -27.56 10.06
N THR A 388 -4.36 -28.15 10.84
CA THR A 388 -4.54 -28.32 12.29
C THR A 388 -3.96 -27.12 13.02
N ASN A 389 -4.74 -26.49 13.89
CA ASN A 389 -4.30 -25.35 14.70
C ASN A 389 -4.01 -25.80 16.12
N LYS A 390 -2.84 -25.46 16.67
CA LYS A 390 -2.43 -25.73 18.04
C LYS A 390 -2.03 -24.44 18.76
N VAL A 391 -2.32 -24.37 20.04
CA VAL A 391 -1.86 -23.31 20.94
C VAL A 391 -0.93 -23.91 21.97
N LEU A 392 0.22 -23.30 22.16
CA LEU A 392 1.16 -23.65 23.22
C LEU A 392 1.10 -22.59 24.29
N ASP A 393 0.76 -23.00 25.52
CA ASP A 393 0.87 -22.18 26.71
C ASP A 393 2.35 -22.11 27.12
N VAL A 394 2.90 -20.92 27.17
CA VAL A 394 4.30 -20.70 27.50
C VAL A 394 4.51 -20.07 28.89
N LYS A 395 3.43 -20.03 29.71
CA LYS A 395 3.53 -19.53 31.09
C LYS A 395 4.52 -20.35 31.91
N GLY A 396 5.54 -19.69 32.46
CA GLY A 396 6.55 -20.30 33.30
C GLY A 396 7.48 -21.32 32.60
N GLU A 397 7.34 -21.51 31.26
CA GLU A 397 8.24 -22.37 30.51
C GLU A 397 9.56 -21.65 30.19
N TYR A 398 10.68 -22.38 30.23
CA TYR A 398 11.93 -21.84 29.71
C TYR A 398 11.83 -21.69 28.19
N LEU A 399 12.06 -20.46 27.71
CA LEU A 399 12.07 -20.14 26.29
C LEU A 399 13.49 -19.95 25.77
N GLU A 400 13.90 -20.78 24.83
CA GLU A 400 15.18 -20.64 24.16
C GLU A 400 15.07 -19.65 22.99
N SER A 401 15.53 -18.41 23.21
CA SER A 401 15.36 -17.27 22.28
C SER A 401 13.90 -17.08 21.81
N GLY A 402 12.96 -17.24 22.72
CA GLY A 402 11.52 -17.09 22.45
C GLY A 402 10.84 -18.32 21.89
N LEU A 403 11.53 -19.48 21.82
CA LEU A 403 10.98 -20.76 21.38
C LEU A 403 10.78 -21.68 22.58
N SER A 404 9.59 -22.24 22.72
CA SER A 404 9.29 -23.27 23.74
C SER A 404 9.89 -24.63 23.32
N ALA A 405 10.20 -25.49 24.30
CA ALA A 405 10.68 -26.85 24.04
C ALA A 405 9.70 -27.63 23.17
N SER A 406 8.39 -27.45 23.39
CA SER A 406 7.33 -28.08 22.60
C SER A 406 7.37 -27.63 21.12
N LEU A 407 7.58 -26.34 20.84
CA LEU A 407 7.71 -25.85 19.48
C LEU A 407 8.98 -26.37 18.80
N ILE A 408 10.12 -26.39 19.50
CA ILE A 408 11.38 -26.94 19.00
C ILE A 408 11.21 -28.41 18.60
N ALA A 409 10.52 -29.21 19.43
CA ALA A 409 10.25 -30.61 19.12
C ALA A 409 9.37 -30.79 17.88
N GLU A 410 8.33 -29.95 17.70
CA GLU A 410 7.48 -29.99 16.50
C GLU A 410 8.24 -29.54 15.24
N MET A 411 9.07 -28.53 15.33
CA MET A 411 9.96 -28.12 14.24
C MET A 411 10.86 -29.28 13.82
N GLN A 412 11.49 -29.96 14.79
CA GLN A 412 12.37 -31.09 14.55
C GLN A 412 11.63 -32.26 13.87
N ARG A 413 10.38 -32.53 14.27
CA ARG A 413 9.51 -33.55 13.66
C ARG A 413 9.26 -33.27 12.18
N HIS A 414 8.90 -32.02 11.83
CA HIS A 414 8.66 -31.61 10.44
C HIS A 414 9.93 -31.62 9.59
N LEU A 415 11.04 -31.11 10.14
CA LEU A 415 12.34 -31.08 9.45
C LEU A 415 12.88 -32.48 9.15
N LYS A 416 12.82 -33.41 10.12
CA LYS A 416 13.19 -34.83 9.93
C LYS A 416 12.32 -35.54 8.88
N ALA A 417 11.07 -35.10 8.70
CA ALA A 417 10.20 -35.62 7.65
C ALA A 417 10.48 -34.99 6.26
N GLY A 418 11.55 -34.20 6.11
CA GLY A 418 11.94 -33.55 4.85
C GLY A 418 11.04 -32.41 4.45
N ASN A 419 10.35 -31.79 5.40
CA ASN A 419 9.47 -30.64 5.16
C ASN A 419 10.15 -29.32 5.55
N GLN A 420 9.56 -28.21 5.09
CA GLN A 420 9.96 -26.87 5.48
C GLN A 420 9.11 -26.37 6.66
N VAL A 421 9.73 -25.55 7.51
CA VAL A 421 9.12 -24.88 8.66
C VAL A 421 9.19 -23.37 8.48
N MET A 422 8.12 -22.66 8.82
CA MET A 422 8.03 -21.22 8.69
C MET A 422 7.70 -20.56 10.03
N LEU A 423 8.53 -19.64 10.48
CA LEU A 423 8.37 -18.89 11.71
C LEU A 423 7.98 -17.44 11.41
N PHE A 424 6.89 -16.98 11.98
CA PHE A 424 6.43 -15.62 11.87
C PHE A 424 6.64 -14.83 13.15
N LEU A 425 7.30 -13.68 13.02
CA LEU A 425 7.44 -12.67 14.06
C LEU A 425 6.56 -11.48 13.73
N ASN A 426 5.67 -11.12 14.63
CA ASN A 426 4.80 -9.96 14.46
C ASN A 426 5.48 -8.69 14.96
N ARG A 427 6.48 -8.17 14.22
CA ARG A 427 7.43 -7.14 14.65
C ARG A 427 7.04 -5.69 14.33
N ARG A 428 5.87 -5.40 13.76
CA ARG A 428 5.57 -4.01 13.36
C ARG A 428 4.80 -3.25 14.42
N GLY A 429 5.46 -2.22 15.01
CA GLY A 429 4.80 -1.09 15.67
C GLY A 429 4.26 -1.37 17.07
N PHE A 430 4.58 -2.50 17.68
CA PHE A 430 4.09 -2.77 19.04
C PHE A 430 5.02 -2.14 20.08
N SER A 431 4.44 -1.24 20.85
CA SER A 431 5.03 -0.81 22.11
C SER A 431 4.89 -1.96 23.10
N PRO A 432 6.00 -2.49 23.65
CA PRO A 432 5.94 -3.68 24.48
C PRO A 432 5.13 -3.42 25.75
N ALA A 433 4.06 -4.19 25.95
CA ALA A 433 3.40 -4.26 27.24
C ALA A 433 4.33 -4.97 28.23
N LEU A 434 4.29 -4.58 29.48
CA LEU A 434 4.97 -5.30 30.55
C LEU A 434 4.11 -6.47 30.99
N MET A 435 4.64 -7.67 30.97
CA MET A 435 3.93 -8.91 31.28
C MET A 435 4.71 -9.76 32.27
N CYS A 436 4.03 -10.51 33.07
CA CYS A 436 4.64 -11.56 33.90
C CYS A 436 4.76 -12.87 33.10
N HIS A 437 5.97 -13.39 32.98
CA HIS A 437 6.20 -14.66 32.28
C HIS A 437 5.58 -15.85 33.00
N ASP A 438 5.55 -15.82 34.36
CA ASP A 438 5.12 -16.96 35.16
C ASP A 438 3.59 -17.14 35.19
N CYS A 439 2.81 -16.05 35.22
CA CYS A 439 1.36 -16.11 35.34
C CYS A 439 0.57 -15.43 34.21
N GLY A 440 1.25 -14.73 33.29
CA GLY A 440 0.61 -14.01 32.21
C GLY A 440 0.04 -12.63 32.61
N TRP A 441 0.14 -12.20 33.88
CA TRP A 441 -0.34 -10.85 34.27
C TRP A 441 0.22 -9.76 33.34
N THR A 442 -0.65 -8.86 32.90
CA THR A 442 -0.29 -7.71 32.05
C THR A 442 -0.60 -6.40 32.80
N ALA A 443 0.24 -5.38 32.55
CA ALA A 443 0.09 -4.09 33.22
C ALA A 443 -1.04 -3.26 32.57
N GLU A 444 -2.24 -3.29 33.17
CA GLU A 444 -3.41 -2.52 32.73
C GLU A 444 -3.34 -1.07 33.19
N CYS A 445 -3.88 -0.15 32.39
CA CYS A 445 -3.94 1.26 32.73
C CYS A 445 -4.96 1.51 33.85
N LYS A 446 -4.56 2.25 34.91
CA LYS A 446 -5.45 2.58 36.04
C LYS A 446 -6.54 3.61 35.69
N ARG A 447 -6.51 4.23 34.50
CA ARG A 447 -7.42 5.33 34.11
C ARG A 447 -8.28 5.03 32.88
N CYS A 448 -7.96 3.97 32.13
CA CYS A 448 -8.75 3.53 30.98
C CYS A 448 -8.46 2.05 30.68
N ASP A 449 -9.24 1.43 29.80
CA ASP A 449 -9.18 0.00 29.49
C ASP A 449 -8.02 -0.38 28.53
N ALA A 450 -6.99 0.46 28.41
CA ALA A 450 -5.80 0.19 27.63
C ALA A 450 -4.67 -0.37 28.49
N TYR A 451 -3.63 -0.92 27.87
CA TYR A 451 -2.46 -1.43 28.58
C TYR A 451 -1.34 -0.40 28.64
N TYR A 452 -0.51 -0.47 29.69
CA TYR A 452 0.68 0.33 29.78
C TYR A 452 1.77 -0.19 28.85
N THR A 453 2.43 0.73 28.18
CA THR A 453 3.64 0.47 27.41
C THR A 453 4.86 0.74 28.27
N TYR A 454 5.81 -0.19 28.26
CA TYR A 454 7.11 -0.05 28.90
C TYR A 454 8.06 0.82 28.08
N HIS A 455 8.59 1.88 28.69
CA HIS A 455 9.59 2.76 28.09
C HIS A 455 10.94 2.57 28.79
N GLN A 456 11.81 1.76 28.19
CA GLN A 456 13.12 1.42 28.75
C GLN A 456 13.99 2.67 29.02
N TYR A 457 13.99 3.65 28.12
CA TYR A 457 14.84 4.83 28.24
C TYR A 457 14.44 5.75 29.41
N SER A 458 13.14 5.95 29.65
CA SER A 458 12.63 6.79 30.76
C SER A 458 12.35 5.99 32.03
N ASN A 459 12.52 4.67 31.99
CA ASN A 459 12.24 3.75 33.11
C ASN A 459 10.84 3.94 33.69
N GLU A 460 9.84 4.05 32.80
CA GLU A 460 8.44 4.28 33.19
C GLU A 460 7.47 3.46 32.34
N MET A 461 6.29 3.25 32.87
CA MET A 461 5.15 2.70 32.15
C MET A 461 4.19 3.83 31.77
N ARG A 462 3.77 3.91 30.50
CA ARG A 462 2.90 4.96 29.99
C ARG A 462 1.75 4.40 29.16
N CYS A 463 0.56 4.91 29.40
CA CYS A 463 -0.59 4.63 28.56
C CYS A 463 -0.62 5.60 27.37
N HIS A 464 -0.52 5.11 26.14
CA HIS A 464 -0.58 5.92 24.92
C HIS A 464 -2.00 6.35 24.53
N HIS A 465 -3.03 5.83 25.23
CA HIS A 465 -4.41 6.24 25.03
C HIS A 465 -4.77 7.47 25.87
N CYS A 466 -4.62 7.39 27.20
CA CYS A 466 -5.03 8.48 28.09
C CYS A 466 -3.86 9.34 28.64
N GLY A 467 -2.61 8.99 28.36
CA GLY A 467 -1.42 9.69 28.85
C GLY A 467 -1.05 9.39 30.31
N SER A 468 -1.75 8.48 31.01
CA SER A 468 -1.42 8.05 32.36
C SER A 468 0.00 7.48 32.43
N GLN A 469 0.72 7.81 33.50
CA GLN A 469 2.08 7.35 33.74
C GLN A 469 2.17 6.71 35.13
N GLN A 470 3.03 5.70 35.26
CA GLN A 470 3.42 5.13 36.55
C GLN A 470 4.85 4.61 36.49
N HIS A 471 5.48 4.49 37.66
CA HIS A 471 6.78 3.83 37.77
C HIS A 471 6.69 2.36 37.39
N ILE A 472 7.81 1.80 36.96
CA ILE A 472 7.92 0.37 36.66
C ILE A 472 7.65 -0.41 37.94
N VAL A 473 6.85 -1.44 37.81
CA VAL A 473 6.71 -2.46 38.84
C VAL A 473 7.86 -3.46 38.70
N HIS A 474 8.51 -3.83 39.81
CA HIS A 474 9.62 -4.79 39.78
C HIS A 474 9.14 -6.22 40.06
N ASN A 475 7.94 -6.34 40.66
CA ASN A 475 7.33 -7.62 40.94
C ASN A 475 5.91 -7.65 40.34
N CYS A 476 5.52 -8.80 39.88
CA CYS A 476 4.18 -9.05 39.34
C CYS A 476 3.11 -8.74 40.38
N GLN A 477 2.10 -7.97 40.04
CA GLN A 477 0.98 -7.66 40.90
C GLN A 477 -0.02 -8.84 41.03
N GLY A 478 0.06 -9.86 40.19
CA GLY A 478 -0.78 -11.05 40.22
C GLY A 478 -0.20 -12.16 41.11
N CYS A 479 1.09 -12.51 40.90
CA CYS A 479 1.72 -13.64 41.57
C CYS A 479 2.96 -13.31 42.40
N GLY A 480 3.41 -12.06 42.42
CA GLY A 480 4.59 -11.62 43.18
C GLY A 480 5.94 -11.95 42.53
N SER A 481 5.97 -12.63 41.38
CA SER A 481 7.21 -13.00 40.67
C SER A 481 7.96 -11.77 40.19
N ALA A 482 9.31 -11.83 40.19
CA ALA A 482 10.17 -10.84 39.58
C ALA A 482 10.39 -11.08 38.09
N ASN A 483 9.85 -12.16 37.50
CA ASN A 483 10.05 -12.54 36.11
C ASN A 483 9.11 -11.74 35.17
N LEU A 484 9.34 -10.43 35.14
CA LEU A 484 8.63 -9.51 34.25
C LEU A 484 9.38 -9.38 32.94
N VAL A 485 8.68 -9.62 31.83
CA VAL A 485 9.23 -9.60 30.49
C VAL A 485 8.56 -8.53 29.63
N THR A 486 9.33 -7.97 28.72
CA THR A 486 8.80 -7.18 27.61
C THR A 486 8.70 -8.07 26.38
N VAL A 487 7.53 -8.12 25.78
CA VAL A 487 7.28 -9.02 24.66
C VAL A 487 8.06 -8.59 23.41
N GLY A 488 8.82 -9.49 22.80
CA GLY A 488 9.44 -9.30 21.49
C GLY A 488 10.85 -9.89 21.35
N VAL A 489 11.02 -10.85 20.41
CA VAL A 489 12.33 -11.39 19.99
C VAL A 489 12.76 -10.74 18.67
N GLY A 490 14.06 -10.41 18.53
CA GLY A 490 14.62 -9.88 17.29
C GLY A 490 14.77 -10.97 16.21
N THR A 491 14.41 -10.66 14.94
CA THR A 491 14.58 -11.63 13.83
C THR A 491 16.03 -12.07 13.63
N GLU A 492 16.99 -11.19 13.87
CA GLU A 492 18.43 -11.50 13.75
C GLU A 492 18.90 -12.46 14.87
N GLN A 493 18.42 -12.21 16.09
CA GLN A 493 18.73 -13.07 17.22
C GLN A 493 18.11 -14.45 17.04
N LEU A 494 16.88 -14.53 16.55
CA LEU A 494 16.22 -15.80 16.25
C LEU A 494 16.93 -16.56 15.13
N GLU A 495 17.38 -15.89 14.07
CA GLU A 495 18.16 -16.50 12.97
C GLU A 495 19.45 -17.13 13.47
N ALA A 496 20.22 -16.41 14.27
CA ALA A 496 21.47 -16.90 14.86
C ALA A 496 21.23 -18.13 15.76
N GLN A 497 20.18 -18.09 16.59
CA GLN A 497 19.84 -19.19 17.49
C GLN A 497 19.37 -20.44 16.74
N LEU A 498 18.55 -20.30 15.71
CA LEU A 498 18.10 -21.43 14.89
C LEU A 498 19.27 -22.12 14.17
N GLY A 499 20.29 -21.36 13.75
CA GLY A 499 21.52 -21.94 13.21
C GLY A 499 22.30 -22.79 14.22
N GLN A 500 22.16 -22.50 15.53
CA GLN A 500 22.77 -23.32 16.60
C GLN A 500 21.90 -24.54 16.96
N LEU A 501 20.58 -24.36 17.04
CA LEU A 501 19.62 -25.42 17.38
C LEU A 501 19.49 -26.47 16.25
N PHE A 502 19.59 -26.05 15.00
CA PHE A 502 19.39 -26.88 13.83
C PHE A 502 20.53 -26.74 12.81
N PRO A 503 21.78 -27.09 13.16
CA PRO A 503 22.95 -26.86 12.30
C PRO A 503 22.90 -27.64 10.97
N GLU A 504 22.10 -28.68 10.89
CA GLU A 504 21.92 -29.50 9.68
C GLU A 504 20.97 -28.88 8.65
N TYR A 505 20.20 -27.83 9.03
CA TYR A 505 19.17 -27.22 8.21
C TYR A 505 19.50 -25.77 7.90
N LYS A 506 19.37 -25.41 6.62
CA LYS A 506 19.61 -24.03 6.19
C LYS A 506 18.44 -23.12 6.55
N THR A 507 18.75 -22.00 7.21
CA THR A 507 17.80 -20.97 7.59
C THR A 507 17.90 -19.79 6.64
N ILE A 508 16.77 -19.16 6.29
CA ILE A 508 16.70 -17.90 5.56
C ILE A 508 15.76 -16.95 6.24
N ARG A 509 16.21 -15.68 6.35
CA ARG A 509 15.39 -14.58 6.85
C ARG A 509 14.90 -13.70 5.71
N ILE A 510 13.58 -13.45 5.65
CA ILE A 510 12.95 -12.56 4.69
C ILE A 510 12.22 -11.44 5.44
N ASP A 511 12.87 -10.30 5.50
CA ASP A 511 12.31 -9.07 6.01
C ASP A 511 12.67 -7.88 5.09
N ARG A 512 12.19 -6.68 5.46
CA ARG A 512 12.41 -5.47 4.65
C ARG A 512 13.90 -5.12 4.51
N ASP A 513 14.72 -5.48 5.48
CA ASP A 513 16.14 -5.13 5.49
C ASP A 513 16.94 -6.10 4.63
N SER A 514 16.64 -7.40 4.70
CA SER A 514 17.30 -8.44 3.90
C SER A 514 16.95 -8.36 2.40
N THR A 515 15.83 -7.72 2.03
CA THR A 515 15.31 -7.68 0.65
C THR A 515 15.40 -6.32 -0.03
N ARG A 516 16.26 -5.41 0.43
CA ARG A 516 16.39 -4.03 -0.11
C ARG A 516 16.94 -3.96 -1.54
N ARG A 517 17.73 -4.93 -1.99
CA ARG A 517 18.31 -4.93 -3.33
C ARG A 517 17.29 -5.43 -4.36
N LYS A 518 17.22 -4.77 -5.53
CA LYS A 518 16.34 -5.18 -6.64
C LYS A 518 16.66 -6.64 -7.04
N GLY A 519 15.63 -7.49 -7.11
CA GLY A 519 15.78 -8.90 -7.47
C GLY A 519 16.14 -9.86 -6.33
N SER A 520 16.51 -9.35 -5.13
CA SER A 520 16.91 -10.21 -4.01
C SER A 520 15.74 -11.02 -3.43
N LEU A 521 14.54 -10.45 -3.43
CA LEU A 521 13.33 -11.14 -2.97
C LEU A 521 12.96 -12.30 -3.91
N GLU A 522 12.95 -12.03 -5.21
CA GLU A 522 12.62 -13.02 -6.24
C GLU A 522 13.59 -14.21 -6.20
N SER A 523 14.90 -13.92 -6.12
CA SER A 523 15.94 -14.95 -5.98
C SER A 523 15.75 -15.79 -4.72
N ALA A 524 15.51 -15.14 -3.56
CA ALA A 524 15.27 -15.84 -2.30
C ALA A 524 14.03 -16.75 -2.36
N LEU A 525 12.94 -16.28 -2.95
CA LEU A 525 11.72 -17.04 -3.13
C LEU A 525 11.89 -18.26 -4.05
N GLU A 526 12.72 -18.12 -5.08
CA GLU A 526 13.04 -19.22 -5.99
C GLU A 526 13.87 -20.31 -5.27
N SER A 527 14.89 -19.92 -4.52
CA SER A 527 15.71 -20.82 -3.70
C SER A 527 14.87 -21.56 -2.64
N ILE A 528 13.91 -20.89 -2.01
CA ILE A 528 12.96 -21.53 -1.08
C ILE A 528 12.11 -22.59 -1.79
N ARG A 529 11.57 -22.28 -2.98
CA ARG A 529 10.76 -23.23 -3.78
C ARG A 529 11.55 -24.44 -4.22
N LYS A 530 12.86 -24.27 -4.48
CA LYS A 530 13.77 -25.37 -4.80
C LYS A 530 14.14 -26.21 -3.59
N GLY A 531 13.72 -25.82 -2.37
CA GLY A 531 14.02 -26.53 -1.13
C GLY A 531 15.43 -26.31 -0.60
N GLU A 532 16.14 -25.29 -1.07
CA GLU A 532 17.51 -24.96 -0.62
C GLU A 532 17.57 -24.51 0.85
N TYR A 533 16.43 -24.04 1.37
CA TYR A 533 16.24 -23.61 2.75
C TYR A 533 15.10 -24.39 3.40
N GLN A 534 15.32 -24.90 4.59
CA GLN A 534 14.34 -25.71 5.33
C GLN A 534 13.64 -24.91 6.44
N ILE A 535 14.31 -23.89 6.99
CA ILE A 535 13.74 -23.01 8.03
C ILE A 535 13.60 -21.61 7.46
N LEU A 536 12.38 -21.09 7.46
CA LEU A 536 12.04 -19.77 6.94
C LEU A 536 11.66 -18.86 8.10
N ILE A 537 12.33 -17.73 8.25
CA ILE A 537 11.98 -16.69 9.23
C ILE A 537 11.43 -15.49 8.47
N GLY A 538 10.26 -15.03 8.84
CA GLY A 538 9.71 -13.88 8.17
C GLY A 538 8.73 -13.05 8.98
N THR A 539 8.44 -11.92 8.40
CA THR A 539 7.38 -11.01 8.80
C THR A 539 6.23 -11.10 7.80
N GLN A 540 5.31 -10.15 7.81
CA GLN A 540 4.16 -10.09 6.89
C GLN A 540 4.52 -10.25 5.39
N MET A 541 5.79 -10.06 5.00
CA MET A 541 6.21 -10.26 3.60
C MET A 541 6.09 -11.71 3.13
N LEU A 542 6.41 -12.69 3.97
CA LEU A 542 6.25 -14.12 3.64
C LEU A 542 4.79 -14.60 3.68
N ALA A 543 3.93 -13.92 4.45
CA ALA A 543 2.51 -14.29 4.55
C ALA A 543 1.74 -14.07 3.25
N LYS A 544 2.24 -13.20 2.34
CA LYS A 544 1.48 -12.67 1.21
C LYS A 544 2.00 -13.14 -0.14
N GLY A 545 1.07 -13.50 -1.05
CA GLY A 545 1.34 -13.65 -2.49
C GLY A 545 2.16 -14.86 -2.94
N HIS A 546 2.82 -15.61 -2.04
CA HIS A 546 3.74 -16.68 -2.40
C HIS A 546 3.21 -18.05 -1.99
N HIS A 547 3.48 -19.05 -2.81
CA HIS A 547 3.15 -20.45 -2.55
C HIS A 547 4.42 -21.23 -2.23
N PHE A 548 4.42 -21.92 -1.08
CA PHE A 548 5.53 -22.74 -0.60
C PHE A 548 5.03 -24.18 -0.35
N PRO A 549 5.08 -25.04 -1.36
CA PRO A 549 4.50 -26.40 -1.25
C PRO A 549 5.19 -27.28 -0.19
N GLY A 550 6.45 -26.99 0.14
CA GLY A 550 7.22 -27.71 1.13
C GLY A 550 6.91 -27.34 2.59
N VAL A 551 6.20 -26.23 2.83
CA VAL A 551 5.91 -25.75 4.19
C VAL A 551 4.73 -26.51 4.77
N THR A 552 4.98 -27.30 5.82
CA THR A 552 3.96 -28.07 6.54
C THR A 552 3.76 -27.60 7.98
N LEU A 553 4.72 -26.87 8.56
CA LEU A 553 4.58 -26.22 9.86
C LEU A 553 4.73 -24.72 9.74
N VAL A 554 3.80 -24.01 10.33
CA VAL A 554 3.86 -22.56 10.48
C VAL A 554 3.71 -22.21 11.95
N ALA A 555 4.65 -21.45 12.53
CA ALA A 555 4.55 -20.98 13.90
C ALA A 555 4.45 -19.45 13.97
N LEU A 556 3.48 -18.96 14.73
CA LEU A 556 3.36 -17.55 15.09
C LEU A 556 3.95 -17.34 16.48
N LEU A 557 4.97 -16.53 16.53
CA LEU A 557 5.63 -16.08 17.74
C LEU A 557 5.11 -14.70 18.12
N ASP A 558 5.18 -14.33 19.38
CA ASP A 558 4.78 -13.00 19.88
C ASP A 558 3.30 -12.65 19.59
N VAL A 559 2.41 -13.57 19.89
CA VAL A 559 0.94 -13.36 19.78
C VAL A 559 0.46 -12.35 20.81
N ASP A 560 1.01 -12.40 22.02
CA ASP A 560 0.63 -11.57 23.16
C ASP A 560 0.85 -10.07 22.91
N GLY A 561 1.94 -9.72 22.23
CA GLY A 561 2.20 -8.33 21.84
C GLY A 561 1.10 -7.72 20.97
N SER A 562 0.35 -8.56 20.26
CA SER A 562 -0.80 -8.11 19.45
C SER A 562 -2.10 -8.06 20.25
N LEU A 563 -2.31 -8.98 21.17
CA LEU A 563 -3.51 -9.04 22.00
C LEU A 563 -3.56 -7.87 22.99
N TYR A 564 -2.40 -7.52 23.55
CA TYR A 564 -2.26 -6.50 24.61
C TYR A 564 -1.61 -5.19 24.10
N SER A 565 -1.71 -4.93 22.81
CA SER A 565 -1.22 -3.69 22.20
C SER A 565 -2.05 -2.48 22.58
N SER A 566 -1.40 -1.32 22.72
CA SER A 566 -2.10 -0.03 22.80
C SER A 566 -2.75 0.40 21.47
N ASP A 567 -2.42 -0.26 20.35
CA ASP A 567 -3.08 -0.07 19.06
C ASP A 567 -4.29 -0.99 18.95
N PHE A 568 -5.50 -0.44 19.02
CA PHE A 568 -6.77 -1.18 18.92
C PHE A 568 -6.92 -2.02 17.64
N ARG A 569 -6.11 -1.76 16.62
CA ARG A 569 -6.10 -2.54 15.36
C ARG A 569 -5.18 -3.77 15.42
N ALA A 570 -4.43 -3.93 16.49
CA ALA A 570 -3.42 -4.99 16.57
C ALA A 570 -4.04 -6.39 16.56
N SER A 571 -5.15 -6.61 17.26
CA SER A 571 -5.89 -7.88 17.28
C SER A 571 -6.48 -8.21 15.89
N GLU A 572 -7.03 -7.23 15.18
CA GLU A 572 -7.49 -7.38 13.80
C GLU A 572 -6.34 -7.82 12.87
N ARG A 573 -5.19 -7.16 12.96
CA ARG A 573 -4.00 -7.52 12.16
C ARG A 573 -3.46 -8.90 12.49
N LEU A 574 -3.52 -9.31 13.77
CA LEU A 574 -3.14 -10.66 14.18
C LEU A 574 -4.05 -11.71 13.52
N ALA A 575 -5.36 -11.49 13.55
CA ALA A 575 -6.31 -12.40 12.93
C ALA A 575 -6.12 -12.49 11.41
N GLN A 576 -5.93 -11.35 10.75
CA GLN A 576 -5.64 -11.29 9.32
C GLN A 576 -4.35 -12.05 8.98
N LEU A 577 -3.29 -11.85 9.75
CA LEU A 577 -2.02 -12.56 9.60
C LEU A 577 -2.21 -14.07 9.83
N PHE A 578 -2.89 -14.46 10.90
CA PHE A 578 -3.14 -15.87 11.22
C PHE A 578 -3.85 -16.59 10.06
N ILE A 579 -4.94 -16.04 9.54
CA ILE A 579 -5.69 -16.66 8.42
C ILE A 579 -4.85 -16.72 7.15
N GLN A 580 -4.07 -15.67 6.84
CA GLN A 580 -3.20 -15.66 5.68
C GLN A 580 -2.13 -16.75 5.76
N VAL A 581 -1.55 -16.90 6.94
CA VAL A 581 -0.46 -17.85 7.22
C VAL A 581 -0.99 -19.28 7.31
N ALA A 582 -2.12 -19.49 7.97
CA ALA A 582 -2.82 -20.78 8.00
C ALA A 582 -3.18 -21.26 6.59
N GLY A 583 -3.54 -20.34 5.71
CA GLY A 583 -3.77 -20.64 4.30
C GLY A 583 -2.49 -21.00 3.50
N ARG A 584 -1.28 -20.94 4.08
CA ARG A 584 0.00 -21.34 3.45
C ARG A 584 0.44 -22.74 3.85
N ALA A 585 0.13 -23.16 5.06
CA ALA A 585 0.42 -24.51 5.53
C ALA A 585 -0.45 -25.55 4.80
N GLY A 586 0.13 -26.69 4.42
CA GLY A 586 -0.63 -27.85 3.93
C GLY A 586 -1.33 -27.69 2.59
N ARG A 587 -0.77 -26.93 1.66
CA ARG A 587 -1.23 -26.93 0.26
C ARG A 587 -0.55 -28.08 -0.50
N ALA A 588 -1.32 -28.85 -1.23
CA ALA A 588 -1.04 -30.07 -2.00
C ALA A 588 -1.46 -31.33 -1.23
N SER A 589 -0.67 -32.39 -1.23
CA SER A 589 -1.01 -33.68 -0.64
C SER A 589 -0.65 -33.82 0.86
N LYS A 590 -0.06 -32.77 1.49
CA LYS A 590 0.41 -32.87 2.88
C LYS A 590 -0.46 -32.01 3.81
N PRO A 591 -0.93 -32.54 4.97
CA PRO A 591 -1.63 -31.73 5.96
C PRO A 591 -0.70 -30.67 6.56
N GLY A 592 -1.24 -29.49 6.80
CA GLY A 592 -0.50 -28.37 7.41
C GLY A 592 -0.81 -28.23 8.89
N GLU A 593 0.15 -27.75 9.65
CA GLU A 593 0.02 -27.47 11.07
C GLU A 593 0.38 -25.99 11.34
N VAL A 594 -0.45 -25.31 12.14
CA VAL A 594 -0.22 -23.94 12.59
C VAL A 594 -0.14 -23.91 14.09
N ILE A 595 0.95 -23.38 14.62
CA ILE A 595 1.22 -23.32 16.06
C ILE A 595 1.29 -21.86 16.49
N LEU A 596 0.60 -21.50 17.56
CA LEU A 596 0.68 -20.20 18.22
C LEU A 596 1.28 -20.37 19.60
N GLN A 597 2.31 -19.59 19.95
CA GLN A 597 2.83 -19.48 21.30
C GLN A 597 2.25 -18.25 21.99
N THR A 598 1.70 -18.42 23.19
CA THR A 598 1.07 -17.35 23.97
C THR A 598 1.07 -17.65 25.47
N HIS A 599 1.12 -16.59 26.30
CA HIS A 599 0.87 -16.68 27.74
C HIS A 599 -0.64 -16.70 28.06
N HIS A 600 -1.50 -16.51 27.03
CA HIS A 600 -2.96 -16.38 27.22
C HIS A 600 -3.72 -17.31 26.25
N PRO A 601 -3.55 -18.62 26.35
CA PRO A 601 -4.25 -19.56 25.46
C PRO A 601 -5.77 -19.45 25.58
N GLU A 602 -6.28 -19.04 26.75
CA GLU A 602 -7.71 -18.88 27.07
C GLU A 602 -8.32 -17.55 26.57
N HIS A 603 -7.54 -16.64 25.97
CA HIS A 603 -8.02 -15.34 25.53
C HIS A 603 -9.20 -15.47 24.53
N GLY A 604 -10.34 -14.80 24.82
CA GLY A 604 -11.60 -14.98 24.08
C GLY A 604 -11.49 -14.75 22.56
N LEU A 605 -10.77 -13.68 22.15
CA LEU A 605 -10.53 -13.41 20.73
C LEU A 605 -9.67 -14.49 20.07
N LEU A 606 -8.67 -15.04 20.77
CA LEU A 606 -7.82 -16.10 20.26
C LEU A 606 -8.62 -17.41 20.09
N GLN A 607 -9.44 -17.74 21.08
CA GLN A 607 -10.32 -18.93 21.03
C GLN A 607 -11.36 -18.81 19.90
N ALA A 608 -11.93 -17.61 19.69
CA ALA A 608 -12.84 -17.38 18.57
C ALA A 608 -12.15 -17.60 17.21
N LEU A 609 -10.92 -17.12 17.06
CA LEU A 609 -10.13 -17.27 15.83
C LEU A 609 -9.75 -18.73 15.53
N LEU A 610 -9.44 -19.51 16.57
CA LEU A 610 -8.97 -20.89 16.45
C LEU A 610 -10.09 -21.89 16.20
N HIS A 611 -11.23 -21.73 16.87
CA HIS A 611 -12.29 -22.73 16.91
C HIS A 611 -13.51 -22.42 16.05
N LYS A 612 -13.62 -21.17 15.56
CA LYS A 612 -14.75 -20.79 14.73
C LYS A 612 -14.26 -20.32 13.35
N ASP A 613 -14.24 -19.04 13.09
CA ASP A 613 -13.75 -18.46 11.83
C ASP A 613 -13.42 -16.98 12.01
N TYR A 614 -12.94 -16.37 10.93
CA TYR A 614 -12.65 -14.93 10.90
C TYR A 614 -13.90 -14.08 11.17
N ASN A 615 -15.06 -14.46 10.65
CA ASN A 615 -16.29 -13.70 10.80
C ASN A 615 -16.74 -13.65 12.26
N HIS A 616 -16.68 -14.76 12.98
CA HIS A 616 -17.03 -14.79 14.40
C HIS A 616 -16.04 -13.97 15.24
N PHE A 617 -14.74 -14.09 14.97
CA PHE A 617 -13.73 -13.23 15.57
C PHE A 617 -14.03 -11.75 15.31
N ALA A 618 -14.31 -11.38 14.05
CA ALA A 618 -14.59 -10.00 13.67
C ALA A 618 -15.85 -9.44 14.33
N GLN A 619 -16.92 -10.25 14.45
CA GLN A 619 -18.13 -9.86 15.17
C GLN A 619 -17.87 -9.58 16.65
N THR A 620 -17.11 -10.45 17.32
CA THR A 620 -16.73 -10.27 18.73
C THR A 620 -15.90 -9.00 18.91
N ALA A 621 -14.85 -8.83 18.11
CA ALA A 621 -13.98 -7.66 18.18
C ALA A 621 -14.71 -6.35 17.79
N LEU A 622 -15.65 -6.38 16.85
CA LEU A 622 -16.50 -5.23 16.52
C LEU A 622 -17.43 -4.86 17.66
N ALA A 623 -17.98 -5.84 18.40
CA ALA A 623 -18.78 -5.56 19.59
C ALA A 623 -17.95 -4.86 20.68
N GLU A 624 -16.72 -5.29 20.93
CA GLU A 624 -15.80 -4.64 21.85
C GLU A 624 -15.47 -3.22 21.39
N ARG A 625 -15.17 -2.99 20.10
CA ARG A 625 -14.94 -1.64 19.57
C ARG A 625 -16.14 -0.71 19.67
N LYS A 626 -17.36 -1.26 19.54
CA LYS A 626 -18.58 -0.49 19.72
C LYS A 626 -18.74 0.00 21.17
N GLN A 627 -18.50 -0.88 22.14
CA GLN A 627 -18.54 -0.53 23.56
C GLN A 627 -17.46 0.52 23.93
N ALA A 628 -16.26 0.35 23.38
CA ALA A 628 -15.13 1.27 23.59
C ALA A 628 -15.20 2.54 22.71
N MET A 629 -16.25 2.73 21.92
CA MET A 629 -16.40 3.84 20.96
C MET A 629 -15.17 4.02 20.05
N LEU A 630 -14.66 2.91 19.51
CA LEU A 630 -13.51 2.91 18.60
C LEU A 630 -13.97 2.78 17.13
N PRO A 631 -13.13 3.14 16.14
CA PRO A 631 -13.44 2.88 14.75
C PRO A 631 -13.80 1.39 14.48
N PRO A 632 -14.81 1.11 13.66
CA PRO A 632 -15.50 1.98 12.70
C PRO A 632 -16.68 2.79 13.24
N TYR A 633 -16.99 2.74 14.52
CA TYR A 633 -18.14 3.42 15.13
C TYR A 633 -17.89 4.91 15.42
N THR A 634 -16.63 5.30 15.47
CA THR A 634 -16.15 6.69 15.57
C THR A 634 -15.08 6.95 14.54
N PHE A 635 -14.68 8.21 14.39
CA PHE A 635 -13.69 8.65 13.42
C PHE A 635 -12.54 9.34 14.15
N MET A 636 -11.31 9.06 13.73
CA MET A 636 -10.09 9.57 14.36
C MET A 636 -9.23 10.38 13.40
N THR A 637 -8.60 11.41 13.93
CA THR A 637 -7.52 12.16 13.30
C THR A 637 -6.35 12.20 14.24
N LEU A 638 -5.17 11.87 13.73
CA LEU A 638 -3.93 11.89 14.48
C LEU A 638 -3.08 13.09 14.06
N PHE A 639 -2.83 14.00 15.00
CA PHE A 639 -1.84 15.06 14.88
C PHE A 639 -0.49 14.50 15.29
N ARG A 640 0.47 14.48 14.38
CA ARG A 640 1.86 14.08 14.62
C ARG A 640 2.73 15.31 14.63
N ALA A 641 3.61 15.45 15.61
CA ALA A 641 4.51 16.58 15.72
C ALA A 641 5.92 16.10 16.10
N GLU A 642 6.95 16.70 15.50
CA GLU A 642 8.35 16.39 15.82
C GLU A 642 9.25 17.63 15.78
N ALA A 643 10.16 17.74 16.73
CA ALA A 643 11.24 18.73 16.75
C ALA A 643 12.41 18.23 17.61
N ASN A 644 13.54 18.94 17.58
CA ASN A 644 14.70 18.63 18.42
C ASN A 644 14.43 18.92 19.90
N ASP A 645 13.64 19.96 20.20
CA ASP A 645 13.24 20.32 21.56
C ASP A 645 11.86 19.72 21.89
N THR A 646 11.83 18.85 22.89
CA THR A 646 10.63 18.17 23.38
C THR A 646 9.59 19.16 23.90
N ARG A 647 10.01 20.21 24.63
CA ARG A 647 9.09 21.21 25.20
C ARG A 647 8.33 21.95 24.14
N LEU A 648 9.00 22.25 23.01
CA LEU A 648 8.39 22.94 21.88
C LEU A 648 7.30 22.11 21.19
N VAL A 649 7.52 20.80 21.09
CA VAL A 649 6.56 19.86 20.49
C VAL A 649 5.33 19.71 21.39
N GLU A 650 5.56 19.53 22.68
CA GLU A 650 4.50 19.40 23.69
C GLU A 650 3.64 20.67 23.75
N GLU A 651 4.27 21.82 23.84
CA GLU A 651 3.59 23.14 23.86
C GLU A 651 2.75 23.35 22.60
N PHE A 652 3.31 23.05 21.42
CA PHE A 652 2.56 23.13 20.16
C PHE A 652 1.28 22.28 20.22
N LEU A 653 1.37 21.02 20.61
CA LEU A 653 0.21 20.12 20.65
C LEU A 653 -0.78 20.51 21.77
N ARG A 654 -0.34 21.11 22.88
CA ARG A 654 -1.24 21.71 23.89
C ARG A 654 -2.01 22.90 23.31
N GLN A 655 -1.36 23.76 22.54
CA GLN A 655 -2.02 24.86 21.85
C GLN A 655 -3.02 24.35 20.79
N VAL A 656 -2.66 23.31 20.04
CA VAL A 656 -3.59 22.61 19.10
C VAL A 656 -4.80 22.08 19.86
N ARG A 657 -4.60 21.39 20.97
CA ARG A 657 -5.69 20.90 21.84
C ARG A 657 -6.61 22.04 22.28
N HIS A 658 -6.05 23.10 22.80
CA HIS A 658 -6.82 24.27 23.24
C HIS A 658 -7.62 24.88 22.08
N THR A 659 -7.00 25.01 20.88
CA THR A 659 -7.67 25.52 19.67
C THR A 659 -8.86 24.68 19.27
N LEU A 660 -8.74 23.33 19.38
CA LEU A 660 -9.83 22.41 19.06
C LEU A 660 -10.94 22.47 20.12
N GLU A 661 -10.59 22.37 21.41
CA GLU A 661 -11.54 22.36 22.53
C GLU A 661 -12.30 23.69 22.70
N SER A 662 -11.69 24.81 22.32
CA SER A 662 -12.32 26.15 22.33
C SER A 662 -13.14 26.45 21.06
N HIS A 663 -13.15 25.55 20.09
CA HIS A 663 -13.84 25.79 18.82
C HIS A 663 -15.37 25.62 18.96
N PRO A 664 -16.22 26.49 18.39
CA PRO A 664 -17.68 26.40 18.52
C PRO A 664 -18.29 25.08 18.03
N LEU A 665 -17.63 24.35 17.14
CA LEU A 665 -18.08 23.00 16.66
C LEU A 665 -17.60 21.86 17.58
N PHE A 666 -16.84 22.15 18.61
CA PHE A 666 -16.41 21.13 19.58
C PHE A 666 -17.51 20.93 20.61
N ASP A 667 -18.11 19.77 20.63
CA ASP A 667 -19.25 19.40 21.48
C ASP A 667 -19.01 18.09 22.22
N GLN A 668 -20.04 17.57 22.87
CA GLN A 668 -20.01 16.30 23.61
C GLN A 668 -19.71 15.07 22.74
N TYR A 669 -19.77 15.20 21.40
CA TYR A 669 -19.45 14.15 20.43
C TYR A 669 -18.00 14.21 19.95
N CYS A 670 -17.22 15.12 20.50
CA CYS A 670 -15.80 15.30 20.23
C CYS A 670 -14.98 14.95 21.47
N MET A 671 -13.84 14.32 21.29
CA MET A 671 -12.88 14.03 22.33
C MET A 671 -11.45 14.27 21.82
N VAL A 672 -10.61 14.86 22.68
CA VAL A 672 -9.18 15.02 22.38
C VAL A 672 -8.36 14.23 23.41
N LEU A 673 -7.53 13.32 22.94
CA LEU A 673 -6.64 12.48 23.74
C LEU A 673 -5.18 12.90 23.54
N GLY A 674 -4.45 13.06 24.63
CA GLY A 674 -3.08 13.56 24.62
C GLY A 674 -3.01 15.07 24.92
N PRO A 675 -1.87 15.77 24.63
CA PRO A 675 -0.69 15.24 23.89
C PRO A 675 0.09 14.17 24.68
N THR A 676 0.56 13.17 23.94
CA THR A 676 1.41 12.10 24.48
C THR A 676 2.62 11.89 23.57
N PRO A 677 3.78 11.44 24.09
CA PRO A 677 4.85 10.97 23.24
C PRO A 677 4.37 9.86 22.32
N ALA A 678 4.83 9.85 21.10
CA ALA A 678 4.58 8.74 20.17
C ALA A 678 5.19 7.45 20.74
N PRO A 679 4.70 6.25 20.36
CA PRO A 679 5.30 4.97 20.76
C PRO A 679 6.81 4.89 20.50
N LEU A 680 7.26 5.39 19.35
CA LEU A 680 8.67 5.67 19.09
C LEU A 680 8.95 7.16 19.38
N ALA A 681 9.16 7.48 20.66
CA ALA A 681 9.27 8.85 21.16
C ALA A 681 10.46 9.66 20.60
N LYS A 682 11.55 8.98 20.16
CA LYS A 682 12.71 9.62 19.54
C LYS A 682 13.11 8.92 18.25
N ARG A 683 13.37 9.69 17.20
CA ARG A 683 13.89 9.19 15.92
C ARG A 683 14.82 10.22 15.29
N ALA A 684 16.04 9.82 14.90
CA ALA A 684 17.04 10.71 14.29
C ALA A 684 17.25 12.02 15.10
N GLY A 685 17.35 11.93 16.43
CA GLY A 685 17.54 13.09 17.32
C GLY A 685 16.27 13.91 17.61
N LYS A 686 15.16 13.67 16.95
CA LYS A 686 13.92 14.42 17.14
C LYS A 686 12.99 13.73 18.13
N SER A 687 12.40 14.51 19.02
CA SER A 687 11.28 14.11 19.87
C SER A 687 9.99 14.09 19.07
N ARG A 688 9.20 13.03 19.21
CA ARG A 688 7.94 12.80 18.49
C ARG A 688 6.79 12.67 19.48
N TRP A 689 5.75 13.46 19.26
CA TRP A 689 4.54 13.49 20.07
C TRP A 689 3.30 13.43 19.19
N GLN A 690 2.18 13.08 19.80
CA GLN A 690 0.92 12.90 19.11
C GLN A 690 -0.26 13.41 19.94
N LEU A 691 -1.31 13.79 19.22
CA LEU A 691 -2.62 14.18 19.76
C LEU A 691 -3.69 13.53 18.89
N ILE A 692 -4.70 12.91 19.48
CA ILE A 692 -5.80 12.27 18.77
C ILE A 692 -7.05 13.12 18.95
N LEU A 693 -7.68 13.51 17.84
CA LEU A 693 -9.05 14.00 17.81
C LEU A 693 -9.96 12.83 17.40
N GLN A 694 -10.97 12.57 18.20
CA GLN A 694 -12.01 11.57 17.95
C GLN A 694 -13.37 12.23 17.89
N THR A 695 -14.21 11.80 16.93
CA THR A 695 -15.58 12.32 16.78
C THR A 695 -16.55 11.19 16.43
N GLN A 696 -17.83 11.37 16.73
CA GLN A 696 -18.84 10.37 16.41
C GLN A 696 -19.19 10.32 14.92
N THR A 697 -19.01 11.42 14.19
CA THR A 697 -19.29 11.45 12.76
C THR A 697 -18.14 12.02 11.94
N ARG A 698 -17.93 11.47 10.75
CA ARG A 698 -16.92 11.95 9.80
C ARG A 698 -17.19 13.40 9.38
N SER A 699 -18.46 13.78 9.21
CA SER A 699 -18.84 15.13 8.83
C SER A 699 -18.43 16.17 9.89
N LEU A 700 -18.65 15.86 11.18
CA LEU A 700 -18.21 16.73 12.29
C LEU A 700 -16.70 16.88 12.30
N MET A 701 -15.96 15.77 12.18
CA MET A 701 -14.50 15.78 12.11
C MET A 701 -14.00 16.70 11.00
N GLN A 702 -14.53 16.54 9.78
CA GLN A 702 -14.10 17.34 8.63
C GLN A 702 -14.42 18.83 8.81
N LYS A 703 -15.63 19.18 9.27
CA LYS A 703 -16.03 20.58 9.52
C LYS A 703 -15.13 21.23 10.58
N LEU A 704 -14.88 20.53 11.69
CA LEU A 704 -14.02 21.01 12.77
C LEU A 704 -12.58 21.23 12.27
N LEU A 705 -12.00 20.26 11.57
CA LEU A 705 -10.64 20.37 11.04
C LEU A 705 -10.50 21.48 10.00
N MET A 706 -11.43 21.59 9.06
CA MET A 706 -11.40 22.67 8.05
C MET A 706 -11.44 24.05 8.67
N SER A 707 -12.25 24.23 9.71
CA SER A 707 -12.40 25.52 10.41
C SER A 707 -11.23 25.81 11.36
N ALA A 708 -10.72 24.81 12.09
CA ALA A 708 -9.65 25.01 13.08
C ALA A 708 -8.23 25.11 12.44
N LYS A 709 -7.99 24.45 11.31
CA LYS A 709 -6.67 24.35 10.65
C LYS A 709 -6.03 25.71 10.36
N PRO A 710 -6.73 26.74 9.85
CA PRO A 710 -6.14 28.07 9.67
C PRO A 710 -5.59 28.66 10.97
N ALA A 711 -6.34 28.55 12.08
CA ALA A 711 -5.88 29.03 13.39
C ALA A 711 -4.66 28.23 13.89
N ILE A 712 -4.64 26.89 13.70
CA ILE A 712 -3.50 26.04 14.03
C ILE A 712 -2.26 26.44 13.24
N ASN A 713 -2.38 26.73 11.95
CA ASN A 713 -1.28 27.19 11.10
C ASN A 713 -0.68 28.55 11.57
N MET A 714 -1.49 29.38 12.22
CA MET A 714 -1.07 30.68 12.76
C MET A 714 -0.39 30.60 14.13
N LEU A 715 -0.41 29.45 14.80
CA LEU A 715 0.26 29.28 16.09
C LEU A 715 1.76 29.58 15.97
N PRO A 716 2.36 30.31 16.92
CA PRO A 716 3.78 30.66 16.87
C PRO A 716 4.72 29.46 16.77
N ALA A 717 4.36 28.36 17.43
CA ALA A 717 5.13 27.12 17.40
C ALA A 717 4.95 26.31 16.09
N ALA A 718 3.89 26.52 15.31
CA ALA A 718 3.62 25.75 14.07
C ALA A 718 4.74 25.86 13.01
N LYS A 719 5.46 27.00 12.99
CA LYS A 719 6.59 27.23 12.08
C LYS A 719 7.90 26.58 12.56
N LYS A 720 8.00 26.22 13.84
CA LYS A 720 9.20 25.66 14.48
C LYS A 720 9.13 24.15 14.67
N VAL A 721 7.94 23.58 14.55
CA VAL A 721 7.64 22.16 14.71
C VAL A 721 7.25 21.57 13.36
N ARG A 722 7.83 20.45 12.99
CA ARG A 722 7.31 19.68 11.85
C ARG A 722 6.08 18.90 12.30
N TRP A 723 4.94 19.23 11.73
CA TRP A 723 3.69 18.56 12.09
C TRP A 723 2.90 18.11 10.87
N SER A 724 2.00 17.15 11.07
CA SER A 724 1.14 16.61 10.01
C SER A 724 -0.15 16.06 10.59
N LEU A 725 -1.20 16.04 9.75
CA LEU A 725 -2.46 15.38 10.01
C LEU A 725 -2.49 14.00 9.36
N ASP A 726 -3.05 13.05 10.06
CA ASP A 726 -3.34 11.71 9.55
C ASP A 726 -4.82 11.40 9.79
N ILE A 727 -5.62 11.58 8.75
CA ILE A 727 -7.07 11.34 8.79
C ILE A 727 -7.31 9.83 8.71
N GLU A 728 -8.10 9.30 9.64
CA GLU A 728 -8.39 7.87 9.75
C GLU A 728 -7.09 7.03 9.73
N PRO A 729 -6.23 7.19 10.76
CA PRO A 729 -4.95 6.52 10.83
C PRO A 729 -5.13 5.01 10.90
N GLN A 730 -4.27 4.30 10.18
CA GLN A 730 -4.20 2.84 10.23
C GLN A 730 -3.13 2.36 11.22
N ASP A 731 -2.30 3.26 11.71
CA ASP A 731 -1.22 2.99 12.65
C ASP A 731 -1.11 4.18 13.61
N LEU A 732 -1.20 3.92 14.90
CA LEU A 732 -1.06 4.92 15.96
C LEU A 732 0.40 5.07 16.44
N SER A 733 1.35 4.32 15.89
CA SER A 733 2.77 4.36 16.25
C SER A 733 3.58 5.46 15.55
#